data_5baa7edb1e7325f6e8a019d89f74b7a3
#
_entry.id   5baa7edb1e7325f6e8a019d89f74b7a3
#
_cell.length_a   1.000
_cell.length_b   1.000
_cell.length_c   1.000
_cell.angle_alpha   90.00
_cell.angle_beta   90.00
_cell.angle_gamma   90.00
#
_symmetry.space_group_name_H-M   'P 1'
#
loop_
_entity.id
_entity.type
_entity.pdbx_description
1 polymer ?
#
loop_
_entity_poly.entity_id
_entity_poly.type
_entity_poly.pdbx_seq_one_letter_code
_entity_poly.pdbx_strand_id
1 'polypeptide(L)'
;MALASALLGLAASAQAASLYSGPGPRPGPDLLYEGPFDSPQLATRRPWKARPILISGTTAYRSGEFLYQDYLYDDTGAQLSSDLNDPRTAGNLFSKPNGTYTYPTDKRYANNAADLVEVRVKPARRVTAFRVTLNTLVDPATTALTIAIGGRDGQAREFPFGANVRAPADLFLTVHPGPGRLVGELTRAASGRRPRGGAPKVALSMSRRQIDIRVSHRSWNPRRKTVRLAAGVGLWNADAGAYLLPQGSADATHPGGAGQTAKPAAFFNVAFRTDEPMPSPTEGMGAINDAAWWRDRAQGEALAKGDITPFHADVSFRKLARRRRDDSKVPRTGPMDRILASHFETAQGADFSQACLTQAATCPGQYRGRLQPYAIYVPKKPRPAAGYGMTLLLHSLSAQYNQYLGTRNQSQYGERAAGSIVITPEARGPDENYENYGAADVFEVWADVARRYKLDPDWTVTSGYSMGGVGSLKLGSQFPDLFARMHPTVGFESENDVLASLRNVPVLMWNNNGDELVNDAEYNATAGKLDSLGYRYELDAFRPCAHPSCSPLFPNHLQLAINDQFAPGAEFLGEARVDRDPSHVTYVVDDERNHPELALNGDHAYWVSGLVRRDAGGPLGQFDALSRGFGRGDPAASATQPGSGSLTGGNLGTIEYTSRAKTWGDAPAAPRENVIDVKATNISRASIHVDRARVACDVTLNVTSDGPIDIALPGCNRTVHADASGPLPGLR
;
A
#
# COMPACT_ATOMS: atom_id res chain seq x y z
N MET A 1 -30.47 -8.42 44.95
CA MET A 1 -29.92 -7.43 44.05
C MET A 1 -28.52 -7.86 43.71
N ALA A 2 -28.35 -8.62 42.70
CA ALA A 2 -27.10 -9.00 42.02
C ALA A 2 -27.50 -9.84 40.83
N LEU A 3 -27.16 -9.38 39.63
CA LEU A 3 -27.02 -10.15 38.39
C LEU A 3 -27.24 -9.22 37.17
N ALA A 4 -26.20 -8.57 36.76
CA ALA A 4 -26.11 -8.05 35.42
C ALA A 4 -24.65 -7.64 35.14
N SER A 5 -23.73 -8.61 34.92
CA SER A 5 -22.39 -8.36 34.38
C SER A 5 -21.79 -9.69 33.93
N ALA A 6 -22.20 -10.16 32.79
CA ALA A 6 -21.46 -11.24 32.08
C ALA A 6 -22.13 -11.46 30.71
N LEU A 7 -21.75 -10.65 29.72
CA LEU A 7 -21.99 -10.95 28.28
C LEU A 7 -21.28 -9.90 27.41
N LEU A 8 -19.96 -9.80 27.57
CA LEU A 8 -19.08 -9.05 26.67
C LEU A 8 -17.76 -9.82 26.58
N GLY A 9 -17.75 -10.85 25.81
CA GLY A 9 -16.51 -11.63 25.65
C GLY A 9 -16.72 -12.89 24.86
N LEU A 10 -17.15 -12.83 23.62
CA LEU A 10 -17.10 -13.96 22.67
C LEU A 10 -17.44 -13.49 21.25
N ALA A 11 -16.61 -12.61 20.70
CA ALA A 11 -16.69 -12.26 19.28
C ALA A 11 -15.30 -12.13 18.61
N ALA A 12 -14.22 -12.49 19.30
CA ALA A 12 -12.86 -12.30 18.80
C ALA A 12 -12.21 -13.57 18.23
N SER A 13 -12.88 -14.73 18.20
CA SER A 13 -12.19 -15.99 17.93
C SER A 13 -12.30 -16.58 16.51
N ALA A 14 -12.90 -15.90 15.56
CA ALA A 14 -13.05 -16.42 14.20
C ALA A 14 -12.01 -15.88 13.19
N GLN A 15 -11.12 -15.00 13.60
CA GLN A 15 -10.28 -14.20 12.68
C GLN A 15 -8.82 -14.63 12.61
N ALA A 16 -8.35 -15.48 13.52
CA ALA A 16 -6.93 -15.84 13.64
C ALA A 16 -6.46 -16.96 12.68
N ALA A 17 -7.32 -17.51 11.83
CA ALA A 17 -7.00 -18.70 11.03
C ALA A 17 -6.06 -18.45 9.82
N SER A 18 -5.72 -17.21 9.52
CA SER A 18 -4.87 -16.83 8.36
C SER A 18 -3.51 -16.24 8.76
N LEU A 19 -3.25 -16.10 10.05
CA LEU A 19 -1.97 -15.68 10.62
C LEU A 19 -1.42 -16.81 11.50
N TYR A 20 -0.14 -16.71 11.82
CA TYR A 20 0.52 -17.71 12.67
C TYR A 20 -0.21 -17.91 14.00
N SER A 21 -0.50 -19.15 14.33
CA SER A 21 -1.17 -19.57 15.57
C SER A 21 -0.38 -20.60 16.39
N GLY A 22 0.89 -20.81 16.03
CA GLY A 22 1.81 -21.71 16.74
C GLY A 22 2.30 -21.13 18.08
N PRO A 23 3.25 -21.81 18.74
CA PRO A 23 3.85 -21.31 19.96
C PRO A 23 4.66 -20.04 19.74
N GLY A 24 4.74 -19.19 20.77
CA GLY A 24 5.54 -17.97 20.72
C GLY A 24 7.05 -18.19 20.60
N PRO A 25 7.78 -17.16 20.19
CA PRO A 25 7.29 -15.85 19.75
C PRO A 25 6.57 -15.95 18.41
N ARG A 26 5.60 -15.05 18.19
CA ARG A 26 4.93 -14.95 16.88
C ARG A 26 5.87 -14.29 15.88
N PRO A 27 5.90 -14.73 14.61
CA PRO A 27 6.75 -14.12 13.60
C PRO A 27 6.30 -12.70 13.25
N GLY A 28 7.25 -11.81 12.98
CA GLY A 28 7.02 -10.43 12.61
C GLY A 28 6.50 -9.55 13.75
N PRO A 29 6.18 -8.27 13.47
CA PRO A 29 5.82 -7.31 14.51
C PRO A 29 4.42 -7.55 15.08
N ASP A 30 4.18 -7.08 16.30
CA ASP A 30 2.88 -7.20 16.97
C ASP A 30 1.75 -6.52 16.20
N LEU A 31 2.03 -5.45 15.45
CA LEU A 31 1.06 -4.75 14.60
C LEU A 31 0.37 -5.68 13.60
N LEU A 32 1.06 -6.70 13.10
CA LEU A 32 0.50 -7.70 12.19
C LEU A 32 -0.70 -8.45 12.81
N TYR A 33 -0.76 -8.54 14.14
CA TYR A 33 -1.78 -9.27 14.89
C TYR A 33 -2.84 -8.36 15.53
N GLU A 34 -2.73 -7.05 15.33
CA GLU A 34 -3.72 -6.10 15.80
C GLU A 34 -5.09 -6.34 15.13
N GLY A 35 -6.15 -6.02 15.86
CA GLY A 35 -7.51 -6.10 15.33
C GLY A 35 -7.79 -5.09 14.21
N PRO A 36 -8.92 -5.20 13.49
CA PRO A 36 -9.29 -4.20 12.51
C PRO A 36 -9.62 -2.86 13.19
N PHE A 37 -9.21 -1.76 12.58
CA PHE A 37 -9.61 -0.44 13.01
C PHE A 37 -10.85 0.03 12.25
N ASP A 38 -11.76 0.74 12.93
CA ASP A 38 -12.96 1.32 12.34
C ASP A 38 -12.75 2.80 11.99
N SER A 39 -12.85 3.16 10.72
CA SER A 39 -12.86 4.55 10.32
C SER A 39 -14.27 5.15 10.43
N PRO A 40 -14.43 6.31 11.06
CA PRO A 40 -15.69 7.04 11.04
C PRO A 40 -16.22 7.32 9.63
N GLN A 41 -15.37 7.52 8.64
CA GLN A 41 -15.72 7.77 7.24
C GLN A 41 -16.43 6.55 6.61
N LEU A 42 -16.09 5.35 7.03
CA LEU A 42 -16.70 4.10 6.56
C LEU A 42 -17.94 3.71 7.36
N ALA A 43 -18.25 4.45 8.42
CA ALA A 43 -19.36 4.11 9.33
C ALA A 43 -20.73 4.17 8.62
N THR A 44 -21.50 3.12 8.82
CA THR A 44 -22.87 3.00 8.31
C THR A 44 -23.86 3.36 9.42
N ARG A 45 -24.54 4.51 9.30
CA ARG A 45 -25.60 4.95 10.24
C ARG A 45 -26.92 5.13 9.51
N ARG A 46 -28.03 4.89 10.23
CA ARG A 46 -29.36 5.10 9.66
C ARG A 46 -29.47 6.49 8.99
N PRO A 47 -30.07 6.60 7.79
CA PRO A 47 -30.86 5.56 7.12
C PRO A 47 -30.07 4.54 6.29
N TRP A 48 -28.75 4.68 6.18
CA TRP A 48 -27.86 3.81 5.43
C TRP A 48 -27.61 2.49 6.16
N LYS A 49 -27.46 1.38 5.39
CA LYS A 49 -27.31 0.02 5.93
C LYS A 49 -26.23 -0.80 5.22
N ALA A 50 -25.94 -0.47 3.98
CA ALA A 50 -24.99 -1.22 3.18
C ALA A 50 -23.54 -1.04 3.71
N ARG A 51 -22.79 -2.13 3.81
CA ARG A 51 -21.36 -2.05 4.11
C ARG A 51 -20.63 -1.42 2.93
N PRO A 52 -19.57 -0.63 3.13
CA PRO A 52 -18.73 -0.08 2.08
C PRO A 52 -18.19 -1.17 1.15
N ILE A 53 -17.84 -0.78 -0.08
CA ILE A 53 -17.26 -1.72 -1.06
C ILE A 53 -15.79 -1.98 -0.72
N LEU A 54 -15.02 -0.94 -0.46
CA LEU A 54 -13.59 -0.94 -0.16
C LEU A 54 -12.71 -1.44 -1.33
N ILE A 55 -13.24 -1.46 -2.54
CA ILE A 55 -12.49 -1.70 -3.78
C ILE A 55 -12.78 -0.51 -4.68
N SER A 56 -11.75 0.27 -4.98
CA SER A 56 -11.85 1.51 -5.73
C SER A 56 -12.29 1.28 -7.18
N GLY A 57 -12.89 2.29 -7.79
CA GLY A 57 -13.40 2.22 -9.15
C GLY A 57 -14.55 1.24 -9.37
N THR A 58 -15.28 0.85 -8.31
CA THR A 58 -16.34 -0.17 -8.42
C THR A 58 -17.70 0.30 -7.92
N THR A 59 -18.75 -0.35 -8.42
CA THR A 59 -20.14 -0.06 -8.03
C THR A 59 -20.84 -1.31 -7.51
N ALA A 60 -21.80 -1.10 -6.61
CA ALA A 60 -22.62 -2.19 -6.08
C ALA A 60 -24.06 -1.74 -5.76
N TYR A 61 -25.00 -2.69 -5.86
CA TYR A 61 -26.35 -2.57 -5.29
C TYR A 61 -26.40 -3.45 -4.04
N ARG A 62 -26.45 -2.85 -2.85
CA ARG A 62 -26.46 -3.54 -1.55
C ARG A 62 -27.56 -3.00 -0.66
N SER A 63 -28.36 -3.84 -0.04
CA SER A 63 -29.38 -3.45 0.96
C SER A 63 -30.35 -2.35 0.50
N GLY A 64 -30.63 -2.26 -0.81
CA GLY A 64 -31.47 -1.22 -1.41
C GLY A 64 -30.78 0.13 -1.59
N GLU A 65 -29.47 0.14 -1.61
CA GLU A 65 -28.59 1.27 -1.86
C GLU A 65 -27.72 0.99 -3.10
N PHE A 66 -27.44 2.02 -3.87
CA PHE A 66 -26.37 2.02 -4.86
C PHE A 66 -25.16 2.69 -4.22
N LEU A 67 -24.00 2.08 -4.39
CA LEU A 67 -22.71 2.56 -3.91
C LEU A 67 -21.75 2.65 -5.07
N TYR A 68 -20.94 3.69 -5.06
CA TYR A 68 -19.71 3.81 -5.85
C TYR A 68 -18.56 4.09 -4.87
N GLN A 69 -17.48 3.33 -4.99
CA GLN A 69 -16.24 3.54 -4.24
C GLN A 69 -15.22 4.21 -5.14
N ASP A 70 -14.75 5.36 -4.73
CA ASP A 70 -13.72 6.10 -5.46
C ASP A 70 -12.31 5.66 -5.07
N TYR A 71 -11.33 6.16 -5.79
CA TYR A 71 -9.92 6.07 -5.44
C TYR A 71 -9.61 7.06 -4.32
N LEU A 72 -8.44 6.95 -3.68
CA LEU A 72 -7.98 7.91 -2.68
C LEU A 72 -6.79 8.68 -3.22
N TYR A 73 -6.66 9.95 -2.82
CA TYR A 73 -5.55 10.84 -3.19
C TYR A 73 -5.40 11.05 -4.71
N ASP A 74 -6.49 10.98 -5.43
CA ASP A 74 -6.58 11.16 -6.88
C ASP A 74 -7.21 12.51 -7.29
N ASP A 75 -7.34 13.41 -6.35
CA ASP A 75 -7.94 14.74 -6.46
C ASP A 75 -6.94 15.79 -7.02
N THR A 76 -6.33 15.44 -8.16
CA THR A 76 -5.29 16.23 -8.85
C THR A 76 -5.80 17.08 -10.01
N GLY A 77 -7.11 17.03 -10.29
CA GLY A 77 -7.78 17.90 -11.27
C GLY A 77 -7.42 17.64 -12.71
N ALA A 78 -7.42 18.70 -13.54
CA ALA A 78 -7.13 18.62 -14.95
C ALA A 78 -5.63 18.51 -15.24
N GLN A 79 -5.28 17.80 -16.31
CA GLN A 79 -3.92 17.75 -16.85
C GLN A 79 -3.73 18.92 -17.83
N LEU A 80 -3.16 20.03 -17.37
CA LEU A 80 -2.98 21.25 -18.16
C LEU A 80 -1.52 21.56 -18.51
N SER A 81 -0.57 20.79 -18.04
CA SER A 81 0.84 20.89 -18.41
C SER A 81 1.44 19.49 -18.60
N SER A 82 2.19 19.32 -19.67
CA SER A 82 3.05 18.15 -19.92
C SER A 82 4.53 18.50 -19.82
N ASP A 83 4.86 19.72 -19.38
CA ASP A 83 6.24 20.17 -19.27
C ASP A 83 6.96 19.43 -18.13
N LEU A 84 7.98 18.67 -18.50
CA LEU A 84 8.86 17.96 -17.55
C LEU A 84 9.62 18.91 -16.63
N ASN A 85 9.77 20.18 -17.03
CA ASN A 85 10.40 21.22 -16.22
C ASN A 85 9.38 21.94 -15.30
N ASP A 86 8.08 21.63 -15.41
CA ASP A 86 7.10 22.15 -14.47
C ASP A 86 7.39 21.55 -13.09
N PRO A 87 7.68 22.37 -12.07
CA PRO A 87 8.00 21.88 -10.71
C PRO A 87 6.94 20.91 -10.16
N ARG A 88 5.68 21.06 -10.60
CA ARG A 88 4.57 20.19 -10.19
C ARG A 88 4.61 18.80 -10.81
N THR A 89 5.34 18.64 -11.92
CA THR A 89 5.54 17.37 -12.62
C THR A 89 6.98 16.87 -12.50
N ALA A 90 7.95 17.75 -12.30
CA ALA A 90 9.37 17.43 -12.26
C ALA A 90 9.77 16.69 -10.98
N GLY A 91 9.07 16.90 -9.86
CA GLY A 91 9.31 16.21 -8.59
C GLY A 91 8.92 14.76 -8.59
N ASN A 92 8.27 14.31 -9.63
CA ASN A 92 7.72 12.97 -9.72
C ASN A 92 8.11 12.32 -11.04
N LEU A 93 9.40 12.04 -11.20
CA LEU A 93 9.97 11.51 -12.45
C LEU A 93 9.36 10.16 -12.84
N PHE A 94 8.90 9.38 -11.86
CA PHE A 94 8.42 8.01 -12.06
C PHE A 94 6.91 7.87 -11.94
N SER A 95 6.25 8.75 -11.19
CA SER A 95 4.83 8.62 -10.84
C SER A 95 4.19 10.01 -10.83
N LYS A 96 3.97 10.57 -12.04
CA LYS A 96 3.30 11.85 -12.16
C LYS A 96 1.82 11.71 -11.85
N PRO A 97 1.24 12.57 -10.99
CA PRO A 97 -0.19 12.74 -10.99
C PRO A 97 -0.61 13.20 -12.39
N ASN A 98 -1.70 12.64 -12.91
CA ASN A 98 -2.15 13.03 -14.26
C ASN A 98 -2.82 14.40 -14.26
N GLY A 99 -3.31 14.87 -13.12
CA GLY A 99 -3.72 16.24 -12.94
C GLY A 99 -2.57 17.14 -12.50
N THR A 100 -2.66 18.42 -12.83
CA THR A 100 -1.64 19.43 -12.50
C THR A 100 -2.07 20.37 -11.37
N TYR A 101 -3.26 20.16 -10.80
CA TYR A 101 -3.77 21.06 -9.77
C TYR A 101 -3.05 20.88 -8.43
N THR A 102 -2.79 22.00 -7.78
CA THR A 102 -2.27 22.08 -6.43
C THR A 102 -3.24 22.84 -5.54
N TYR A 103 -3.39 22.41 -4.30
CA TYR A 103 -4.27 23.06 -3.34
C TYR A 103 -3.73 24.43 -2.88
N PRO A 104 -4.60 25.33 -2.40
CA PRO A 104 -4.14 26.49 -1.65
C PRO A 104 -3.31 26.06 -0.45
N THR A 105 -2.33 26.88 -0.06
CA THR A 105 -1.38 26.54 1.02
C THR A 105 -1.95 26.73 2.43
N ASP A 106 -3.14 27.34 2.59
CA ASP A 106 -3.82 27.42 3.88
C ASP A 106 -4.17 26.02 4.39
N LYS A 107 -3.83 25.75 5.65
CA LYS A 107 -4.02 24.45 6.33
C LYS A 107 -5.45 23.90 6.32
N ARG A 108 -6.48 24.75 6.15
CA ARG A 108 -7.88 24.31 6.08
C ARG A 108 -8.19 23.42 4.87
N TYR A 109 -7.37 23.48 3.83
CA TYR A 109 -7.49 22.62 2.64
C TYR A 109 -6.77 21.28 2.82
N ALA A 110 -5.83 21.20 3.76
CA ALA A 110 -5.04 19.99 4.06
C ALA A 110 -4.47 19.29 2.81
N ASN A 111 -4.22 20.06 1.73
CA ASN A 111 -3.77 19.60 0.42
C ASN A 111 -4.63 18.47 -0.22
N ASN A 112 -5.88 18.29 0.24
CA ASN A 112 -6.70 17.13 -0.16
C ASN A 112 -8.20 17.35 0.14
N ALA A 113 -8.70 18.60 0.09
CA ALA A 113 -10.06 18.94 0.51
C ALA A 113 -11.17 18.49 -0.46
N ALA A 114 -10.84 18.06 -1.67
CA ALA A 114 -11.83 17.64 -2.67
C ALA A 114 -11.77 16.12 -2.97
N ASP A 115 -11.01 15.35 -2.23
CA ASP A 115 -10.86 13.92 -2.42
C ASP A 115 -12.14 13.16 -2.02
N LEU A 116 -12.71 12.44 -2.99
CA LEU A 116 -13.96 11.72 -2.86
C LEU A 116 -13.68 10.26 -2.48
N VAL A 117 -14.33 9.77 -1.43
CA VAL A 117 -14.23 8.37 -1.01
C VAL A 117 -15.39 7.53 -1.55
N GLU A 118 -16.61 8.02 -1.43
CA GLU A 118 -17.79 7.21 -1.74
C GLU A 118 -19.00 8.08 -2.11
N VAL A 119 -19.77 7.63 -3.11
CA VAL A 119 -21.10 8.15 -3.42
C VAL A 119 -22.16 7.08 -3.19
N ARG A 120 -23.22 7.39 -2.45
CA ARG A 120 -24.36 6.51 -2.24
C ARG A 120 -25.66 7.14 -2.70
N VAL A 121 -26.56 6.30 -3.19
CA VAL A 121 -27.91 6.70 -3.57
C VAL A 121 -28.94 5.70 -3.06
N LYS A 122 -30.05 6.21 -2.53
CA LYS A 122 -31.11 5.35 -2.01
C LYS A 122 -32.48 6.04 -2.14
N PRO A 123 -33.53 5.32 -2.62
CA PRO A 123 -34.90 5.81 -2.54
C PRO A 123 -35.45 5.64 -1.11
N ALA A 124 -36.24 6.62 -0.66
CA ALA A 124 -37.03 6.55 0.54
C ALA A 124 -38.47 6.97 0.22
N ARG A 125 -39.39 6.91 1.20
CA ARG A 125 -40.86 7.07 0.97
C ARG A 125 -41.22 8.38 0.24
N ARG A 126 -40.58 9.51 0.61
CA ARG A 126 -40.88 10.86 0.10
C ARG A 126 -39.66 11.60 -0.42
N VAL A 127 -38.53 10.98 -0.39
CA VAL A 127 -37.23 11.60 -0.78
C VAL A 127 -36.34 10.59 -1.49
N THR A 128 -35.45 11.08 -2.32
CA THR A 128 -34.26 10.37 -2.74
C THR A 128 -33.10 10.90 -1.90
N ALA A 129 -32.37 10.01 -1.25
CA ALA A 129 -31.21 10.36 -0.43
C ALA A 129 -29.92 10.07 -1.20
N PHE A 130 -28.97 10.99 -1.09
CA PHE A 130 -27.60 10.83 -1.52
C PHE A 130 -26.70 10.97 -0.30
N ARG A 131 -25.55 10.32 -0.32
CA ARG A 131 -24.44 10.53 0.61
C ARG A 131 -23.17 10.66 -0.20
N VAL A 132 -22.39 11.67 0.12
CA VAL A 132 -21.03 11.84 -0.36
C VAL A 132 -20.11 11.78 0.84
N THR A 133 -19.08 10.96 0.77
CA THR A 133 -18.03 10.85 1.80
C THR A 133 -16.76 11.40 1.19
N LEU A 134 -16.09 12.31 1.92
CA LEU A 134 -14.79 12.87 1.55
C LEU A 134 -13.68 12.21 2.38
N ASN A 135 -12.49 12.14 1.85
CA ASN A 135 -11.32 11.67 2.58
C ASN A 135 -10.88 12.71 3.62
N THR A 136 -10.93 13.98 3.24
CA THR A 136 -10.52 15.12 4.07
C THR A 136 -11.66 16.14 4.19
N LEU A 137 -11.88 16.64 5.39
CA LEU A 137 -12.84 17.72 5.64
C LEU A 137 -12.45 18.47 6.93
N VAL A 138 -11.48 19.37 6.83
CA VAL A 138 -11.02 20.22 7.95
C VAL A 138 -11.96 21.39 8.13
N ASP A 139 -12.27 22.09 7.04
CA ASP A 139 -13.20 23.21 7.01
C ASP A 139 -14.29 22.97 5.97
N PRO A 140 -15.58 22.87 6.36
CA PRO A 140 -16.68 22.66 5.43
C PRO A 140 -16.93 23.87 4.51
N ALA A 141 -16.30 25.01 4.75
CA ALA A 141 -16.40 26.18 3.88
C ALA A 141 -15.50 26.11 2.64
N THR A 142 -14.62 25.12 2.55
CA THR A 142 -13.66 25.02 1.45
C THR A 142 -14.14 24.23 0.24
N THR A 143 -15.13 23.33 0.40
CA THR A 143 -15.46 22.30 -0.59
C THR A 143 -16.90 22.41 -1.08
N ALA A 144 -17.09 22.24 -2.37
CA ALA A 144 -18.41 22.10 -2.99
C ALA A 144 -18.44 20.88 -3.92
N LEU A 145 -19.64 20.32 -4.08
CA LEU A 145 -19.87 19.21 -5.00
C LEU A 145 -21.13 19.42 -5.83
N THR A 146 -21.11 18.92 -7.07
CA THR A 146 -22.30 18.90 -7.92
C THR A 146 -22.52 17.51 -8.52
N ILE A 147 -23.75 17.02 -8.39
CA ILE A 147 -24.24 15.78 -9.02
C ILE A 147 -25.13 16.13 -10.18
N ALA A 148 -24.74 15.76 -11.40
CA ALA A 148 -25.58 15.79 -12.59
C ALA A 148 -26.55 14.58 -12.56
N ILE A 149 -27.82 14.83 -12.81
CA ILE A 149 -28.89 13.83 -12.72
C ILE A 149 -29.66 13.78 -14.03
N GLY A 150 -29.81 12.60 -14.64
CA GLY A 150 -30.55 12.40 -15.89
C GLY A 150 -29.68 12.56 -17.12
N GLY A 151 -30.18 13.29 -18.16
CA GLY A 151 -29.41 13.56 -19.39
C GLY A 151 -29.35 12.35 -20.32
N ARG A 152 -30.40 11.55 -20.36
CA ARG A 152 -30.49 10.39 -21.28
C ARG A 152 -30.68 10.82 -22.77
N ASP A 153 -30.98 12.10 -23.02
CA ASP A 153 -30.95 12.69 -24.34
C ASP A 153 -29.55 12.82 -24.96
N GLY A 154 -28.52 12.56 -24.12
CA GLY A 154 -27.11 12.65 -24.50
C GLY A 154 -26.57 14.07 -24.62
N GLN A 155 -27.40 15.10 -24.41
CA GLN A 155 -26.98 16.47 -24.54
C GLN A 155 -26.19 16.95 -23.33
N ALA A 156 -24.90 17.25 -23.52
CA ALA A 156 -24.05 17.81 -22.50
C ALA A 156 -24.53 19.22 -22.09
N ARG A 157 -24.49 19.50 -20.79
CA ARG A 157 -24.87 20.75 -20.13
C ARG A 157 -23.75 21.22 -19.22
N GLU A 158 -23.51 22.53 -19.19
CA GLU A 158 -22.54 23.15 -18.30
C GLU A 158 -23.00 22.99 -16.85
N PHE A 159 -22.07 22.55 -15.98
CA PHE A 159 -22.28 22.55 -14.55
C PHE A 159 -22.43 23.98 -14.01
N PRO A 160 -23.28 24.22 -13.02
CA PRO A 160 -23.53 25.56 -12.49
C PRO A 160 -22.33 26.10 -11.70
N PHE A 161 -22.43 27.38 -11.30
CA PHE A 161 -21.47 28.07 -10.43
C PHE A 161 -20.04 28.17 -10.99
N GLY A 162 -19.92 28.30 -12.31
CA GLY A 162 -18.61 28.49 -12.94
C GLY A 162 -17.69 27.29 -12.88
N ALA A 163 -18.24 26.08 -12.82
CA ALA A 163 -17.43 24.86 -12.77
C ALA A 163 -16.59 24.60 -14.02
N ASN A 164 -16.94 25.24 -15.16
CA ASN A 164 -16.25 25.07 -16.46
C ASN A 164 -16.14 23.61 -16.92
N VAL A 165 -17.13 22.79 -16.55
CA VAL A 165 -17.22 21.37 -16.85
C VAL A 165 -18.62 21.06 -17.34
N ARG A 166 -18.74 20.12 -18.27
CA ARG A 166 -20.03 19.68 -18.83
C ARG A 166 -20.20 18.16 -18.74
N ALA A 167 -21.47 17.73 -18.65
CA ALA A 167 -21.93 16.36 -18.83
C ALA A 167 -23.42 16.34 -19.17
N PRO A 168 -23.97 15.22 -19.72
CA PRO A 168 -25.42 15.07 -19.90
C PRO A 168 -26.16 15.18 -18.57
N ALA A 169 -27.15 16.09 -18.50
CA ALA A 169 -27.94 16.32 -17.30
C ALA A 169 -29.34 16.88 -17.61
N ASP A 170 -30.35 16.43 -16.84
CA ASP A 170 -31.66 17.07 -16.72
C ASP A 170 -31.70 18.06 -15.55
N LEU A 171 -30.98 17.71 -14.46
CA LEU A 171 -30.89 18.48 -13.22
C LEU A 171 -29.47 18.48 -12.70
N PHE A 172 -29.11 19.56 -12.00
CA PHE A 172 -27.91 19.63 -11.17
C PHE A 172 -28.30 19.74 -9.70
N LEU A 173 -27.71 18.88 -8.87
CA LEU A 173 -27.81 18.91 -7.42
C LEU A 173 -26.46 19.37 -6.88
N THR A 174 -26.37 20.63 -6.49
CA THR A 174 -25.15 21.22 -5.91
C THR A 174 -25.26 21.35 -4.40
N VAL A 175 -24.19 21.02 -3.71
CA VAL A 175 -24.00 21.31 -2.28
C VAL A 175 -22.75 22.19 -2.15
N HIS A 176 -22.91 23.32 -1.50
CA HIS A 176 -21.86 24.30 -1.34
C HIS A 176 -21.95 25.00 0.03
N PRO A 177 -20.89 25.64 0.51
CA PRO A 177 -20.95 26.48 1.70
C PRO A 177 -21.96 27.63 1.57
N GLY A 178 -22.63 27.91 2.68
CA GLY A 178 -23.50 29.07 2.87
C GLY A 178 -23.36 29.60 4.30
N PRO A 179 -24.09 30.65 4.70
CA PRO A 179 -23.95 31.25 6.03
C PRO A 179 -24.17 30.22 7.14
N GLY A 180 -23.08 29.82 7.82
CA GLY A 180 -23.06 28.92 8.97
C GLY A 180 -23.44 27.45 8.69
N ARG A 181 -23.67 27.04 7.44
CA ARG A 181 -24.03 25.66 7.08
C ARG A 181 -23.82 25.38 5.58
N LEU A 182 -23.84 24.09 5.22
CA LEU A 182 -23.93 23.72 3.82
C LEU A 182 -25.36 23.94 3.28
N VAL A 183 -25.43 24.41 2.03
CA VAL A 183 -26.67 24.66 1.31
C VAL A 183 -26.80 23.68 0.15
N GLY A 184 -28.00 23.13 -0.05
CA GLY A 184 -28.31 22.28 -1.19
C GLY A 184 -29.15 23.03 -2.20
N GLU A 185 -28.75 23.01 -3.45
CA GLU A 185 -29.50 23.57 -4.58
C GLU A 185 -29.84 22.50 -5.60
N LEU A 186 -31.06 22.55 -6.14
CA LEU A 186 -31.48 21.71 -7.25
C LEU A 186 -31.98 22.61 -8.37
N THR A 187 -31.34 22.51 -9.54
CA THR A 187 -31.67 23.33 -10.71
C THR A 187 -31.89 22.49 -11.97
N ARG A 188 -32.73 22.96 -12.87
CA ARG A 188 -32.91 22.34 -14.18
C ARG A 188 -31.72 22.71 -15.07
N ALA A 189 -31.06 21.72 -15.66
CA ALA A 189 -29.86 21.94 -16.46
C ALA A 189 -30.08 22.86 -17.67
N ALA A 190 -31.26 22.75 -18.31
CA ALA A 190 -31.57 23.56 -19.48
C ALA A 190 -31.94 25.03 -19.18
N SER A 191 -32.36 25.39 -17.97
CA SER A 191 -32.92 26.72 -17.68
C SER A 191 -32.38 27.38 -16.43
N GLY A 192 -31.57 26.72 -15.63
CA GLY A 192 -31.09 27.18 -14.31
C GLY A 192 -32.19 27.32 -13.25
N ARG A 193 -33.47 27.12 -13.62
CA ARG A 193 -34.61 27.34 -12.68
C ARG A 193 -34.74 26.20 -11.69
N ARG A 194 -35.12 26.54 -10.44
CA ARG A 194 -35.43 25.55 -9.41
C ARG A 194 -36.73 24.79 -9.73
N PRO A 195 -36.76 23.44 -9.60
CA PRO A 195 -38.00 22.68 -9.67
C PRO A 195 -38.96 23.07 -8.52
N ARG A 196 -40.29 22.88 -8.72
CA ARG A 196 -41.26 23.01 -7.61
C ARG A 196 -40.98 21.97 -6.53
N GLY A 197 -41.14 22.28 -5.23
CA GLY A 197 -41.06 21.30 -4.15
C GLY A 197 -40.01 21.55 -3.06
N GLY A 198 -39.33 22.69 -3.16
CA GLY A 198 -38.37 23.18 -2.15
C GLY A 198 -36.93 22.72 -2.38
N ALA A 199 -36.04 23.34 -1.67
CA ALA A 199 -34.59 23.05 -1.73
C ALA A 199 -34.24 21.68 -1.11
N PRO A 200 -33.18 21.00 -1.55
CA PRO A 200 -32.64 19.83 -0.90
C PRO A 200 -32.26 20.12 0.57
N LYS A 201 -32.48 19.14 1.45
CA LYS A 201 -32.01 19.23 2.85
C LYS A 201 -30.65 18.59 2.95
N VAL A 202 -29.69 19.32 3.48
CA VAL A 202 -28.29 18.87 3.68
C VAL A 202 -28.01 18.70 5.15
N ALA A 203 -27.33 17.63 5.52
CA ALA A 203 -26.80 17.38 6.86
C ALA A 203 -25.33 16.97 6.73
N LEU A 204 -24.49 17.60 7.52
CA LEU A 204 -23.05 17.37 7.56
C LEU A 204 -22.67 16.63 8.82
N SER A 205 -21.78 15.66 8.70
CA SER A 205 -21.08 15.04 9.82
C SER A 205 -19.58 15.26 9.66
N MET A 206 -19.01 16.19 10.39
CA MET A 206 -17.57 16.48 10.36
C MET A 206 -16.74 15.26 10.76
N SER A 207 -17.08 14.60 11.88
CA SER A 207 -16.33 13.43 12.36
C SER A 207 -16.33 12.24 11.38
N ARG A 208 -17.32 12.15 10.50
CA ARG A 208 -17.40 11.12 9.47
C ARG A 208 -17.06 11.64 8.08
N ARG A 209 -16.85 12.93 7.93
CA ARG A 209 -16.60 13.58 6.63
C ARG A 209 -17.70 13.22 5.61
N GLN A 210 -18.95 13.12 6.08
CA GLN A 210 -20.09 12.68 5.29
C GLN A 210 -21.12 13.80 5.13
N ILE A 211 -21.58 13.99 3.90
CA ILE A 211 -22.61 14.93 3.49
C ILE A 211 -23.83 14.14 3.06
N ASP A 212 -24.89 14.15 3.87
CA ASP A 212 -26.19 13.52 3.58
C ASP A 212 -27.13 14.53 2.93
N ILE A 213 -27.66 14.21 1.74
CA ILE A 213 -28.51 15.10 0.95
C ILE A 213 -29.87 14.42 0.75
N ARG A 214 -30.97 15.13 0.98
CA ARG A 214 -32.32 14.62 0.78
C ARG A 214 -33.09 15.50 -0.21
N VAL A 215 -33.40 14.94 -1.37
CA VAL A 215 -34.19 15.58 -2.44
C VAL A 215 -35.64 15.14 -2.33
N SER A 216 -36.57 16.08 -2.16
CA SER A 216 -38.00 15.79 -2.09
C SER A 216 -38.52 15.19 -3.41
N HIS A 217 -39.39 14.18 -3.32
CA HIS A 217 -40.05 13.64 -4.51
C HIS A 217 -41.04 14.65 -5.16
N ARG A 218 -41.32 15.76 -4.49
CA ARG A 218 -42.04 16.92 -5.12
C ARG A 218 -41.11 17.70 -6.06
N SER A 219 -39.80 17.73 -5.77
CA SER A 219 -38.81 18.39 -6.59
C SER A 219 -38.28 17.47 -7.71
N TRP A 220 -37.99 16.21 -7.37
CA TRP A 220 -37.54 15.20 -8.30
C TRP A 220 -37.85 13.79 -7.76
N ASN A 221 -38.52 12.97 -8.56
CA ASN A 221 -38.88 11.60 -8.25
C ASN A 221 -38.39 10.66 -9.36
N PRO A 222 -37.36 9.83 -9.11
CA PRO A 222 -36.84 8.87 -10.09
C PRO A 222 -37.82 7.71 -10.35
N ARG A 223 -38.82 7.52 -9.51
CA ARG A 223 -39.75 6.39 -9.56
C ARG A 223 -39.03 5.05 -9.65
N ARG A 224 -39.23 4.28 -10.75
CA ARG A 224 -38.53 3.00 -11.04
C ARG A 224 -37.66 3.09 -12.30
N LYS A 225 -37.27 4.29 -12.70
CA LYS A 225 -36.45 4.52 -13.89
C LYS A 225 -34.98 4.16 -13.61
N THR A 226 -34.21 3.98 -14.68
CA THR A 226 -32.77 4.09 -14.64
C THR A 226 -32.41 5.56 -14.82
N VAL A 227 -31.55 6.06 -13.98
CA VAL A 227 -31.12 7.47 -13.96
C VAL A 227 -29.60 7.53 -14.08
N ARG A 228 -29.10 8.32 -15.01
CA ARG A 228 -27.67 8.61 -15.13
C ARG A 228 -27.26 9.59 -14.04
N LEU A 229 -26.13 9.33 -13.42
CA LEU A 229 -25.48 10.21 -12.45
C LEU A 229 -24.03 10.43 -12.87
N ALA A 230 -23.59 11.69 -12.87
CA ALA A 230 -22.19 12.07 -12.90
C ALA A 230 -21.95 13.06 -11.75
N ALA A 231 -20.74 13.14 -11.20
CA ALA A 231 -20.48 14.07 -10.10
C ALA A 231 -19.03 14.54 -10.11
N GLY A 232 -18.82 15.78 -9.64
CA GLY A 232 -17.51 16.34 -9.41
C GLY A 232 -17.44 17.10 -8.10
N VAL A 233 -16.25 17.14 -7.52
CA VAL A 233 -15.91 17.85 -6.28
C VAL A 233 -14.82 18.88 -6.59
N GLY A 234 -14.96 20.07 -6.06
CA GLY A 234 -14.02 21.17 -6.22
C GLY A 234 -14.02 22.10 -5.01
N LEU A 235 -13.20 23.12 -5.05
CA LEU A 235 -13.11 24.13 -4.01
C LEU A 235 -14.16 25.21 -4.21
N TRP A 236 -14.50 25.93 -3.13
CA TRP A 236 -15.55 26.96 -3.14
C TRP A 236 -15.02 28.33 -2.79
N ASN A 237 -15.41 29.34 -3.57
CA ASN A 237 -15.22 30.75 -3.28
C ASN A 237 -16.52 31.33 -2.71
N ALA A 238 -16.56 31.59 -1.41
CA ALA A 238 -17.75 32.07 -0.73
C ALA A 238 -18.14 33.50 -1.16
N ASP A 239 -17.18 34.36 -1.46
CA ASP A 239 -17.40 35.75 -1.82
C ASP A 239 -17.99 35.84 -3.25
N ALA A 240 -17.51 35.03 -4.16
CA ALA A 240 -18.04 34.94 -5.53
C ALA A 240 -19.32 34.11 -5.62
N GLY A 241 -19.63 33.28 -4.62
CA GLY A 241 -20.72 32.32 -4.67
C GLY A 241 -20.57 31.30 -5.81
N ALA A 242 -19.34 30.86 -6.10
CA ALA A 242 -18.97 30.05 -7.23
C ALA A 242 -17.84 29.07 -6.86
N TYR A 243 -17.55 28.12 -7.77
CA TYR A 243 -16.35 27.30 -7.61
C TYR A 243 -15.08 28.16 -7.68
N LEU A 244 -14.11 27.81 -6.85
CA LEU A 244 -12.79 28.45 -6.86
C LEU A 244 -11.96 27.81 -7.97
N LEU A 245 -11.57 28.64 -8.95
CA LEU A 245 -10.80 28.17 -10.10
C LEU A 245 -9.31 28.16 -9.81
N PRO A 246 -8.55 27.17 -10.28
CA PRO A 246 -7.10 27.19 -10.19
C PRO A 246 -6.50 28.28 -11.06
N GLN A 247 -5.41 28.86 -10.59
CA GLN A 247 -4.57 29.83 -11.29
C GLN A 247 -3.23 29.19 -11.69
N GLY A 248 -2.29 29.96 -12.23
CA GLY A 248 -0.99 29.44 -12.64
C GLY A 248 -0.22 28.77 -11.50
N SER A 249 -0.09 29.46 -10.36
CA SER A 249 0.57 28.94 -9.16
C SER A 249 -0.34 29.08 -7.94
N ALA A 250 -0.27 28.14 -7.01
CA ALA A 250 -1.04 28.22 -5.77
C ALA A 250 -0.53 29.33 -4.85
N ASP A 251 -1.46 29.94 -4.09
CA ASP A 251 -1.18 30.82 -2.96
C ASP A 251 -1.96 30.36 -1.71
N ALA A 252 -2.03 31.16 -0.67
CA ALA A 252 -2.74 30.79 0.56
C ALA A 252 -4.23 30.48 0.33
N THR A 253 -4.87 31.11 -0.62
CA THR A 253 -6.33 31.11 -0.84
C THR A 253 -6.76 30.58 -2.20
N HIS A 254 -5.87 30.53 -3.18
CA HIS A 254 -6.15 30.06 -4.52
C HIS A 254 -5.36 28.82 -4.88
N PRO A 255 -6.00 27.84 -5.51
CA PRO A 255 -5.31 26.67 -6.04
C PRO A 255 -4.50 27.02 -7.29
N GLY A 256 -3.43 26.27 -7.52
CA GLY A 256 -2.56 26.41 -8.68
C GLY A 256 -2.79 25.32 -9.72
N GLY A 257 -1.97 25.34 -10.78
CA GLY A 257 -1.90 24.27 -11.76
C GLY A 257 -2.70 24.46 -13.03
N ALA A 258 -3.30 25.65 -13.21
CA ALA A 258 -4.05 25.97 -14.44
C ALA A 258 -3.15 26.28 -15.66
N GLY A 259 -1.84 26.43 -15.48
CA GLY A 259 -0.95 26.88 -16.56
C GLY A 259 -1.43 28.21 -17.14
N GLN A 260 -1.57 28.26 -18.48
CA GLN A 260 -2.08 29.44 -19.20
C GLN A 260 -3.58 29.33 -19.54
N THR A 261 -4.30 28.36 -18.98
CA THR A 261 -5.70 28.11 -19.32
C THR A 261 -6.60 29.19 -18.71
N ALA A 262 -7.31 29.93 -19.55
CA ALA A 262 -8.18 31.03 -19.12
C ALA A 262 -9.44 30.58 -18.37
N LYS A 263 -9.92 29.38 -18.62
CA LYS A 263 -11.12 28.78 -18.00
C LYS A 263 -10.86 27.34 -17.63
N PRO A 264 -10.00 27.10 -16.63
CA PRO A 264 -9.74 25.74 -16.16
C PRO A 264 -10.99 25.10 -15.56
N ALA A 265 -11.11 23.79 -15.62
CA ALA A 265 -12.13 23.06 -14.90
C ALA A 265 -11.98 23.30 -13.38
N ALA A 266 -13.10 23.44 -12.67
CA ALA A 266 -13.05 23.69 -11.22
C ALA A 266 -12.96 22.39 -10.38
N PHE A 267 -13.24 21.24 -11.00
CA PHE A 267 -13.24 19.98 -10.28
C PHE A 267 -11.82 19.43 -10.10
N PHE A 268 -11.52 19.03 -8.91
CA PHE A 268 -10.30 18.32 -8.53
C PHE A 268 -10.48 16.81 -8.66
N ASN A 269 -11.70 16.32 -8.42
CA ASN A 269 -12.03 14.91 -8.45
C ASN A 269 -13.40 14.68 -9.08
N VAL A 270 -13.57 13.58 -9.85
CA VAL A 270 -14.83 13.18 -10.45
C VAL A 270 -15.20 11.75 -10.10
N ALA A 271 -16.46 11.51 -9.76
CA ALA A 271 -16.98 10.20 -9.44
C ALA A 271 -17.25 9.34 -10.67
N PHE A 272 -17.43 8.04 -10.44
CA PHE A 272 -17.84 7.03 -11.41
C PHE A 272 -16.79 6.68 -12.47
N ARG A 273 -15.53 6.77 -12.08
CA ARG A 273 -14.44 6.16 -12.82
C ARG A 273 -14.43 4.67 -12.49
N THR A 274 -14.79 3.82 -13.42
CA THR A 274 -14.92 2.37 -13.20
C THR A 274 -13.93 1.54 -13.99
N ASP A 275 -13.37 2.10 -15.03
CA ASP A 275 -12.42 1.45 -15.91
C ASP A 275 -11.33 2.47 -16.28
N GLU A 276 -10.24 2.48 -15.53
CA GLU A 276 -9.05 3.22 -15.94
C GLU A 276 -8.11 2.29 -16.70
N PRO A 277 -7.97 2.49 -18.01
CA PRO A 277 -7.13 1.64 -18.84
C PRO A 277 -5.67 1.78 -18.42
N MET A 278 -4.96 0.64 -18.33
CA MET A 278 -3.51 0.67 -18.29
C MET A 278 -2.98 1.29 -19.57
N PRO A 279 -1.98 2.19 -19.52
CA PRO A 279 -1.20 2.53 -20.68
C PRO A 279 -0.66 1.26 -21.33
N SER A 280 -0.64 1.20 -22.67
CA SER A 280 -0.06 0.06 -23.36
C SER A 280 1.44 -0.04 -23.04
N PRO A 281 1.95 -1.18 -22.61
CA PRO A 281 3.40 -1.37 -22.43
C PRO A 281 4.20 -1.17 -23.73
N THR A 282 3.52 -1.16 -24.89
CA THR A 282 4.13 -0.97 -26.22
C THR A 282 4.22 0.50 -26.65
N GLU A 283 3.66 1.42 -25.89
CA GLU A 283 3.70 2.87 -26.23
C GLU A 283 5.00 3.54 -25.76
N GLY A 284 6.02 2.76 -25.44
CA GLY A 284 7.37 3.22 -25.15
C GLY A 284 7.49 3.99 -23.84
N MET A 285 8.52 4.84 -23.78
CA MET A 285 8.84 5.67 -22.62
C MET A 285 7.72 6.60 -22.18
N GLY A 286 6.83 7.01 -23.10
CA GLY A 286 5.60 7.71 -22.75
C GLY A 286 4.80 6.98 -21.69
N ALA A 287 4.70 5.66 -21.75
CA ALA A 287 3.94 4.87 -20.78
C ALA A 287 4.52 4.92 -19.37
N ILE A 288 5.84 5.05 -19.21
CA ILE A 288 6.47 5.16 -17.88
C ILE A 288 6.48 6.62 -17.41
N ASN A 289 6.83 7.56 -18.29
CA ASN A 289 6.80 8.97 -17.95
C ASN A 289 5.38 9.55 -17.89
N ASP A 290 4.43 8.98 -18.64
CA ASP A 290 3.03 9.44 -18.71
C ASP A 290 2.09 8.70 -17.78
N ALA A 291 2.60 8.21 -16.62
CA ALA A 291 1.71 7.67 -15.62
C ALA A 291 1.22 6.23 -15.82
N ALA A 292 2.10 5.35 -16.29
CA ALA A 292 1.84 3.91 -16.12
C ALA A 292 1.56 3.57 -14.65
N TRP A 293 2.02 4.41 -13.76
CA TRP A 293 2.00 4.23 -12.31
C TRP A 293 0.88 5.00 -11.60
N TRP A 294 0.28 6.00 -12.28
CA TRP A 294 -0.91 6.70 -11.83
C TRP A 294 -2.08 6.39 -12.76
N ARG A 295 -3.21 6.02 -12.18
CA ARG A 295 -4.36 5.59 -12.95
C ARG A 295 -5.49 6.60 -13.06
N ASP A 296 -5.21 7.86 -12.82
CA ASP A 296 -6.16 8.95 -12.94
C ASP A 296 -5.98 9.79 -14.23
N ARG A 297 -5.24 9.25 -15.20
CA ARG A 297 -5.01 9.89 -16.51
C ARG A 297 -6.31 10.28 -17.21
N ALA A 298 -7.27 9.38 -17.25
CA ALA A 298 -8.53 9.62 -17.92
C ALA A 298 -9.32 10.74 -17.25
N GLN A 299 -9.22 10.92 -15.92
CA GLN A 299 -9.78 12.05 -15.20
C GLN A 299 -9.11 13.36 -15.60
N GLY A 300 -7.77 13.40 -15.55
CA GLY A 300 -6.99 14.59 -15.90
C GLY A 300 -7.26 15.07 -17.32
N GLU A 301 -7.29 14.15 -18.29
CA GLU A 301 -7.60 14.46 -19.70
C GLU A 301 -9.03 14.95 -19.91
N ALA A 302 -10.01 14.34 -19.24
CA ALA A 302 -11.41 14.75 -19.36
C ALA A 302 -11.65 16.14 -18.74
N LEU A 303 -11.06 16.40 -17.59
CA LEU A 303 -11.12 17.71 -16.95
C LEU A 303 -10.38 18.78 -17.75
N ALA A 304 -9.26 18.45 -18.42
CA ALA A 304 -8.58 19.37 -19.33
C ALA A 304 -9.47 19.78 -20.53
N LYS A 305 -10.32 18.87 -20.98
CA LYS A 305 -11.32 19.13 -22.03
C LYS A 305 -12.61 19.80 -21.51
N GLY A 306 -12.75 19.93 -20.19
CA GLY A 306 -13.98 20.38 -19.54
C GLY A 306 -15.18 19.45 -19.79
N ASP A 307 -14.96 18.15 -20.02
CA ASP A 307 -16.02 17.20 -20.39
C ASP A 307 -15.87 15.86 -19.63
N ILE A 308 -16.73 15.66 -18.64
CA ILE A 308 -16.77 14.44 -17.83
C ILE A 308 -17.89 13.46 -18.23
N THR A 309 -18.40 13.60 -19.46
CA THR A 309 -19.43 12.69 -20.02
C THR A 309 -19.08 11.19 -19.87
N PRO A 310 -17.81 10.76 -20.02
CA PRO A 310 -17.44 9.35 -19.84
C PRO A 310 -17.68 8.84 -18.41
N PHE A 311 -17.59 9.70 -17.40
CA PHE A 311 -17.64 9.31 -15.98
C PHE A 311 -19.08 9.41 -15.46
N HIS A 312 -19.81 8.29 -15.53
CA HIS A 312 -21.19 8.23 -15.08
C HIS A 312 -21.58 6.84 -14.60
N ALA A 313 -22.65 6.79 -13.82
CA ALA A 313 -23.30 5.53 -13.45
C ALA A 313 -24.78 5.57 -13.84
N ASP A 314 -25.25 4.52 -14.50
CA ASP A 314 -26.68 4.32 -14.78
C ASP A 314 -27.35 3.58 -13.63
N VAL A 315 -27.94 4.32 -12.68
CA VAL A 315 -28.53 3.81 -11.45
C VAL A 315 -29.98 3.36 -11.67
N SER A 316 -30.23 2.06 -11.48
CA SER A 316 -31.56 1.47 -11.62
C SER A 316 -32.38 1.58 -10.34
N PHE A 317 -33.28 2.55 -10.23
CA PHE A 317 -34.19 2.71 -9.09
C PHE A 317 -35.19 1.56 -8.96
N ARG A 318 -35.42 0.79 -10.03
CA ARG A 318 -36.18 -0.47 -9.96
C ARG A 318 -35.45 -1.54 -9.14
N LYS A 319 -34.11 -1.68 -9.29
CA LYS A 319 -33.29 -2.58 -8.48
C LYS A 319 -33.31 -2.14 -7.01
N LEU A 320 -33.12 -0.85 -6.74
CA LEU A 320 -33.13 -0.27 -5.39
C LEU A 320 -34.47 -0.49 -4.67
N ALA A 321 -35.60 -0.31 -5.36
CA ALA A 321 -36.93 -0.49 -4.79
C ALA A 321 -37.25 -1.95 -4.43
N ARG A 322 -36.68 -2.91 -5.13
CA ARG A 322 -36.91 -4.35 -4.91
C ARG A 322 -36.09 -4.92 -3.76
N ARG A 323 -35.12 -4.20 -3.23
CA ARG A 323 -34.20 -4.63 -2.14
C ARG A 323 -33.65 -6.04 -2.35
N ARG A 324 -33.42 -6.43 -3.60
CA ARG A 324 -32.90 -7.76 -3.94
C ARG A 324 -31.48 -7.93 -3.42
N ARG A 325 -31.03 -9.21 -3.38
CA ARG A 325 -29.66 -9.59 -3.04
C ARG A 325 -28.65 -8.70 -3.73
N ASP A 326 -27.51 -8.53 -3.09
CA ASP A 326 -26.40 -7.76 -3.60
C ASP A 326 -26.08 -8.14 -5.05
N ASP A 327 -26.17 -7.16 -5.93
CA ASP A 327 -25.82 -7.25 -7.34
C ASP A 327 -24.64 -6.29 -7.53
N SER A 328 -23.42 -6.81 -7.39
CA SER A 328 -22.21 -6.02 -7.50
C SER A 328 -21.34 -6.57 -8.60
N LYS A 329 -20.71 -5.67 -9.34
CA LYS A 329 -19.67 -5.97 -10.31
C LYS A 329 -18.27 -5.89 -9.69
N VAL A 330 -18.18 -5.94 -8.37
CA VAL A 330 -16.90 -5.91 -7.64
C VAL A 330 -16.10 -7.16 -8.02
N PRO A 331 -14.89 -7.02 -8.55
CA PRO A 331 -14.04 -8.13 -8.91
C PRO A 331 -13.67 -8.97 -7.67
N ARG A 332 -13.42 -10.25 -7.89
CA ARG A 332 -13.05 -11.21 -6.82
C ARG A 332 -11.65 -11.79 -7.03
N THR A 333 -11.12 -11.71 -8.23
CA THR A 333 -9.81 -12.19 -8.64
C THR A 333 -9.17 -11.20 -9.60
N GLY A 334 -7.89 -11.31 -9.80
CA GLY A 334 -7.09 -10.38 -10.60
C GLY A 334 -6.71 -9.12 -9.82
N PRO A 335 -6.26 -8.07 -10.53
CA PRO A 335 -5.82 -6.83 -9.92
C PRO A 335 -6.98 -5.99 -9.38
N MET A 336 -6.79 -5.39 -8.20
CA MET A 336 -7.78 -4.52 -7.53
C MET A 336 -7.06 -3.50 -6.68
N ASP A 337 -7.59 -2.27 -6.63
CA ASP A 337 -7.23 -1.27 -5.64
C ASP A 337 -8.18 -1.36 -4.45
N ARG A 338 -7.64 -1.37 -3.25
CA ARG A 338 -8.42 -1.48 -2.01
C ARG A 338 -8.12 -0.35 -1.06
N ILE A 339 -9.06 -0.15 -0.14
CA ILE A 339 -8.95 0.81 0.96
C ILE A 339 -8.99 0.06 2.28
N LEU A 340 -8.08 0.41 3.18
CA LEU A 340 -8.11 0.00 4.58
C LEU A 340 -8.32 1.21 5.50
N ALA A 341 -8.76 0.96 6.73
CA ALA A 341 -8.74 1.93 7.82
C ALA A 341 -7.54 1.63 8.72
N SER A 342 -6.54 2.49 8.68
CA SER A 342 -5.34 2.38 9.49
C SER A 342 -5.60 2.69 10.97
N HIS A 343 -4.84 2.10 11.89
CA HIS A 343 -4.79 2.47 13.30
C HIS A 343 -4.27 3.90 13.49
N PHE A 344 -3.46 4.38 12.55
CA PHE A 344 -2.76 5.65 12.66
C PHE A 344 -3.42 6.72 11.77
N GLU A 345 -3.73 7.87 12.35
CA GLU A 345 -4.13 9.10 11.67
C GLU A 345 -3.33 10.24 12.27
N THR A 346 -2.28 10.67 11.57
CA THR A 346 -1.40 11.74 12.06
C THR A 346 -2.00 13.12 11.81
N ALA A 347 -2.78 13.25 10.73
CA ALA A 347 -3.59 14.43 10.39
C ALA A 347 -4.61 14.05 9.31
N GLN A 348 -5.43 15.00 8.86
CA GLN A 348 -6.20 14.84 7.61
C GLN A 348 -5.35 15.29 6.41
N GLY A 349 -5.60 14.66 5.25
CA GLY A 349 -5.01 15.03 3.97
C GLY A 349 -3.57 14.58 3.76
N ALA A 350 -2.82 15.37 3.01
CA ALA A 350 -1.44 15.08 2.62
C ALA A 350 -0.47 16.19 3.09
N ASP A 351 0.75 15.81 3.38
CA ASP A 351 1.83 16.74 3.76
C ASP A 351 2.91 16.75 2.68
N PHE A 352 2.99 17.83 1.93
CA PHE A 352 3.99 18.05 0.88
C PHE A 352 5.23 18.80 1.38
N SER A 353 5.36 19.04 2.68
CA SER A 353 6.52 19.71 3.25
C SER A 353 7.72 18.79 3.50
N GLN A 354 7.52 17.49 3.39
CA GLN A 354 8.59 16.50 3.51
C GLN A 354 9.55 16.64 2.32
N ALA A 355 10.86 16.60 2.60
CA ALA A 355 11.87 16.63 1.54
C ALA A 355 11.85 15.33 0.75
N CYS A 356 11.66 15.42 -0.57
CA CYS A 356 11.93 14.28 -1.45
C CYS A 356 13.43 14.15 -1.71
N LEU A 357 13.86 12.94 -1.99
CA LEU A 357 15.23 12.69 -2.48
C LEU A 357 15.54 13.46 -3.78
N THR A 358 14.53 13.80 -4.56
CA THR A 358 14.66 14.55 -5.81
C THR A 358 14.69 16.07 -5.65
N GLN A 359 14.59 16.60 -4.44
CA GLN A 359 14.57 18.04 -4.12
C GLN A 359 13.55 18.88 -4.89
N ALA A 360 12.56 18.27 -5.50
CA ALA A 360 11.56 18.97 -6.26
C ALA A 360 10.45 19.52 -5.36
N ALA A 361 9.95 20.70 -5.73
CA ALA A 361 8.95 21.47 -4.96
C ALA A 361 7.58 20.76 -4.81
N THR A 362 7.41 19.58 -5.36
CA THR A 362 6.16 18.81 -5.38
C THR A 362 6.41 17.34 -5.13
N CYS A 363 6.94 17.04 -3.96
CA CYS A 363 6.85 15.68 -3.45
C CYS A 363 5.38 15.27 -3.38
N PRO A 364 5.04 14.04 -3.76
CA PRO A 364 3.67 13.54 -3.59
C PRO A 364 3.25 13.43 -2.13
N GLY A 365 4.13 13.72 -1.20
CA GLY A 365 3.84 13.93 0.20
C GLY A 365 3.47 12.67 0.99
N GLN A 366 3.42 12.86 2.30
CA GLN A 366 2.96 11.83 3.22
C GLN A 366 1.43 11.84 3.31
N TYR A 367 0.81 10.68 3.16
CA TYR A 367 -0.64 10.49 3.32
C TYR A 367 -0.99 10.28 4.79
N ARG A 368 -1.45 11.36 5.44
CA ARG A 368 -1.67 11.43 6.88
C ARG A 368 -3.00 10.88 7.35
N GLY A 369 -3.97 10.76 6.45
CA GLY A 369 -5.33 10.34 6.75
C GLY A 369 -5.44 8.90 7.23
N ARG A 370 -6.59 8.58 7.83
CA ARG A 370 -6.89 7.23 8.32
C ARG A 370 -7.13 6.21 7.23
N LEU A 371 -7.73 6.62 6.12
CA LEU A 371 -7.93 5.73 4.99
C LEU A 371 -6.66 5.66 4.15
N GLN A 372 -6.16 4.45 3.94
CA GLN A 372 -4.99 4.19 3.13
C GLN A 372 -5.33 3.27 1.97
N PRO A 373 -4.84 3.55 0.76
CA PRO A 373 -5.02 2.68 -0.38
C PRO A 373 -3.94 1.60 -0.41
N TYR A 374 -4.24 0.47 -1.06
CA TYR A 374 -3.26 -0.53 -1.44
C TYR A 374 -3.72 -1.33 -2.66
N ALA A 375 -2.80 -1.86 -3.44
CA ALA A 375 -3.12 -2.79 -4.51
C ALA A 375 -3.07 -4.22 -4.03
N ILE A 376 -3.97 -5.04 -4.58
CA ILE A 376 -4.02 -6.47 -4.36
C ILE A 376 -4.23 -7.21 -5.68
N TYR A 377 -3.53 -8.31 -5.86
CA TYR A 377 -3.84 -9.30 -6.88
C TYR A 377 -4.32 -10.58 -6.21
N VAL A 378 -5.51 -11.02 -6.55
CA VAL A 378 -6.05 -12.29 -6.07
C VAL A 378 -5.96 -13.31 -7.21
N PRO A 379 -5.28 -14.46 -7.01
CA PRO A 379 -5.09 -15.45 -8.06
C PRO A 379 -6.41 -15.92 -8.69
N LYS A 380 -6.37 -16.24 -9.98
CA LYS A 380 -7.48 -16.89 -10.68
C LYS A 380 -7.55 -18.38 -10.37
N LYS A 381 -6.44 -18.97 -9.91
CA LYS A 381 -6.36 -20.36 -9.47
C LYS A 381 -7.25 -20.61 -8.24
N PRO A 382 -7.82 -21.82 -8.10
CA PRO A 382 -8.56 -22.19 -6.91
C PRO A 382 -7.69 -22.08 -5.66
N ARG A 383 -8.27 -21.59 -4.57
CA ARG A 383 -7.55 -21.47 -3.29
C ARG A 383 -7.11 -22.85 -2.78
N PRO A 384 -5.80 -23.04 -2.48
CA PRO A 384 -5.31 -24.25 -1.83
C PRO A 384 -5.96 -24.52 -0.47
N ALA A 385 -5.94 -25.77 -0.02
CA ALA A 385 -6.55 -26.14 1.27
C ALA A 385 -5.90 -25.42 2.47
N ALA A 386 -4.57 -25.27 2.47
CA ALA A 386 -3.84 -24.53 3.49
C ALA A 386 -4.13 -23.01 3.43
N GLY A 387 -4.37 -22.47 2.26
CA GLY A 387 -4.54 -21.05 1.97
C GLY A 387 -3.73 -20.66 0.74
N TYR A 388 -3.88 -19.42 0.30
CA TYR A 388 -3.02 -18.82 -0.72
C TYR A 388 -1.63 -18.52 -0.13
N GLY A 389 -0.59 -18.62 -0.96
CA GLY A 389 0.66 -17.93 -0.64
C GLY A 389 0.45 -16.41 -0.57
N MET A 390 1.43 -15.70 -0.04
CA MET A 390 1.44 -14.25 -0.09
C MET A 390 2.78 -13.74 -0.64
N THR A 391 2.71 -12.74 -1.51
CA THR A 391 3.86 -11.98 -1.99
C THR A 391 3.68 -10.53 -1.57
N LEU A 392 4.58 -10.04 -0.74
CA LEU A 392 4.73 -8.61 -0.48
C LEU A 392 5.56 -8.03 -1.64
N LEU A 393 4.94 -7.15 -2.45
CA LEU A 393 5.57 -6.53 -3.62
C LEU A 393 5.61 -5.02 -3.42
N LEU A 394 6.76 -4.51 -3.03
CA LEU A 394 6.96 -3.13 -2.61
C LEU A 394 7.23 -2.21 -3.80
N HIS A 395 6.54 -1.05 -3.84
CA HIS A 395 6.68 -0.06 -4.93
C HIS A 395 8.00 0.72 -4.85
N SER A 396 8.35 1.36 -5.96
CA SER A 396 9.56 2.17 -6.12
C SER A 396 9.41 3.57 -5.53
N LEU A 397 10.56 4.25 -5.39
CA LEU A 397 10.61 5.68 -5.08
C LEU A 397 9.76 6.46 -6.09
N SER A 398 9.02 7.44 -5.60
CA SER A 398 8.10 8.26 -6.41
C SER A 398 7.07 7.47 -7.23
N ALA A 399 6.86 6.20 -6.87
CA ALA A 399 5.76 5.38 -7.35
C ALA A 399 4.67 5.27 -6.27
N GLN A 400 3.61 4.55 -6.55
CA GLN A 400 2.51 4.34 -5.63
C GLN A 400 2.11 2.87 -5.56
N TYR A 401 1.21 2.55 -4.63
CA TYR A 401 0.64 1.21 -4.45
C TYR A 401 0.18 0.55 -5.76
N ASN A 402 -0.27 1.32 -6.74
CA ASN A 402 -0.79 0.83 -8.02
C ASN A 402 0.27 0.64 -9.12
N GLN A 403 1.56 0.81 -8.81
CA GLN A 403 2.66 0.65 -9.77
C GLN A 403 2.56 -0.64 -10.58
N TYR A 404 2.32 -1.75 -9.90
CA TYR A 404 2.28 -3.07 -10.54
C TYR A 404 0.89 -3.51 -10.99
N LEU A 405 -0.15 -2.71 -10.72
CA LEU A 405 -1.53 -3.11 -10.91
C LEU A 405 -1.83 -3.45 -12.38
N GLY A 406 -2.10 -4.73 -12.65
CA GLY A 406 -2.38 -5.25 -13.99
C GLY A 406 -1.17 -5.49 -14.88
N THR A 407 0.07 -5.34 -14.38
CA THR A 407 1.31 -5.68 -15.08
C THR A 407 1.52 -7.20 -15.12
N ARG A 408 2.44 -7.64 -15.98
CA ARG A 408 2.89 -9.04 -15.98
C ARG A 408 3.61 -9.39 -14.69
N ASN A 409 4.44 -8.48 -14.17
CA ASN A 409 5.11 -8.61 -12.88
C ASN A 409 4.12 -9.07 -11.80
N GLN A 410 3.07 -8.28 -11.56
CA GLN A 410 2.07 -8.60 -10.54
C GLN A 410 1.38 -9.95 -10.79
N SER A 411 1.00 -10.24 -12.03
CA SER A 411 0.31 -11.47 -12.37
C SER A 411 1.21 -12.71 -12.30
N GLN A 412 2.48 -12.60 -12.66
CA GLN A 412 3.47 -13.68 -12.56
C GLN A 412 3.71 -14.07 -11.10
N TYR A 413 3.87 -13.10 -10.20
CA TYR A 413 3.93 -13.39 -8.77
C TYR A 413 2.62 -13.93 -8.22
N GLY A 414 1.48 -13.41 -8.70
CA GLY A 414 0.16 -13.84 -8.26
C GLY A 414 -0.20 -15.25 -8.67
N GLU A 415 0.17 -15.65 -9.89
CA GLU A 415 -0.11 -16.99 -10.42
C GLU A 415 1.01 -18.00 -10.16
N ARG A 416 2.07 -17.61 -9.38
CA ARG A 416 3.14 -18.55 -9.05
C ARG A 416 2.61 -19.79 -8.33
N ALA A 417 3.17 -20.96 -8.66
CA ALA A 417 2.84 -22.24 -8.06
C ALA A 417 1.30 -22.48 -7.98
N ALA A 418 0.75 -22.73 -6.81
CA ALA A 418 -0.69 -22.96 -6.59
C ALA A 418 -1.51 -21.67 -6.42
N GLY A 419 -0.90 -20.51 -6.51
CA GLY A 419 -1.53 -19.19 -6.41
C GLY A 419 -1.16 -18.43 -5.14
N SER A 420 -0.70 -17.19 -5.32
CA SER A 420 -0.26 -16.29 -4.26
C SER A 420 -1.02 -14.98 -4.34
N ILE A 421 -1.50 -14.46 -3.22
CA ILE A 421 -2.01 -13.10 -3.16
C ILE A 421 -0.81 -12.16 -3.18
N VAL A 422 -0.81 -11.20 -4.11
CA VAL A 422 0.20 -10.13 -4.13
C VAL A 422 -0.38 -8.89 -3.50
N ILE A 423 0.34 -8.27 -2.59
CA ILE A 423 -0.05 -7.00 -1.95
C ILE A 423 1.02 -5.95 -2.19
N THR A 424 0.59 -4.75 -2.53
CA THR A 424 1.45 -3.57 -2.64
C THR A 424 0.86 -2.45 -1.79
N PRO A 425 1.37 -2.25 -0.56
CA PRO A 425 0.98 -1.13 0.30
C PRO A 425 1.40 0.20 -0.30
N GLU A 426 0.77 1.29 0.10
CA GLU A 426 1.19 2.67 -0.24
C GLU A 426 2.36 3.14 0.60
N ALA A 427 2.61 2.49 1.74
CA ALA A 427 3.64 2.89 2.69
C ALA A 427 3.53 4.35 3.17
N ARG A 428 2.32 4.89 3.23
CA ARG A 428 2.02 6.28 3.63
C ARG A 428 2.50 7.37 2.67
N GLY A 429 2.99 6.99 1.53
CA GLY A 429 3.43 7.93 0.51
C GLY A 429 4.51 7.33 -0.39
N PRO A 430 4.72 7.94 -1.54
CA PRO A 430 5.63 7.40 -2.57
C PRO A 430 7.11 7.35 -2.16
N ASP A 431 7.53 8.13 -1.16
CA ASP A 431 8.94 8.33 -0.82
C ASP A 431 9.28 8.02 0.66
N GLU A 432 8.45 7.23 1.35
CA GLU A 432 8.58 6.96 2.80
C GLU A 432 9.57 5.82 3.14
N ASN A 433 10.28 5.28 2.18
CA ASN A 433 11.36 4.28 2.34
C ASN A 433 11.02 3.05 3.20
N TYR A 434 9.74 2.75 3.39
CA TYR A 434 9.29 1.64 4.26
C TYR A 434 9.83 1.75 5.69
N GLU A 435 9.81 2.97 6.23
CA GLU A 435 10.22 3.30 7.59
C GLU A 435 9.05 3.83 8.41
N ASN A 436 9.15 3.79 9.72
CA ASN A 436 8.15 4.37 10.63
C ASN A 436 6.70 4.00 10.23
N TYR A 437 5.88 4.99 9.95
CA TYR A 437 4.49 4.79 9.50
C TYR A 437 4.40 4.08 8.15
N GLY A 438 5.41 4.20 7.29
CA GLY A 438 5.48 3.46 6.02
C GLY A 438 5.62 1.95 6.25
N ALA A 439 6.48 1.54 7.17
CA ALA A 439 6.60 0.15 7.60
C ALA A 439 5.32 -0.34 8.29
N ALA A 440 4.70 0.50 9.14
CA ALA A 440 3.45 0.17 9.80
C ALA A 440 2.34 -0.13 8.78
N ASP A 441 2.21 0.68 7.72
CA ASP A 441 1.23 0.49 6.66
C ASP A 441 1.36 -0.87 5.97
N VAL A 442 2.60 -1.36 5.77
CA VAL A 442 2.86 -2.69 5.20
C VAL A 442 2.18 -3.79 6.03
N PHE A 443 2.36 -3.76 7.35
CA PHE A 443 1.81 -4.79 8.25
C PHE A 443 0.30 -4.63 8.46
N GLU A 444 -0.22 -3.41 8.44
CA GLU A 444 -1.66 -3.16 8.46
C GLU A 444 -2.36 -3.70 7.20
N VAL A 445 -1.77 -3.51 6.03
CA VAL A 445 -2.26 -4.09 4.75
C VAL A 445 -2.24 -5.61 4.82
N TRP A 446 -1.13 -6.20 5.29
CA TRP A 446 -1.02 -7.65 5.45
C TRP A 446 -2.10 -8.19 6.39
N ALA A 447 -2.30 -7.56 7.54
CA ALA A 447 -3.34 -7.92 8.49
C ALA A 447 -4.75 -7.79 7.90
N ASP A 448 -5.04 -6.72 7.13
CA ASP A 448 -6.35 -6.56 6.44
C ASP A 448 -6.61 -7.70 5.45
N VAL A 449 -5.59 -8.08 4.67
CA VAL A 449 -5.69 -9.18 3.70
C VAL A 449 -5.88 -10.53 4.40
N ALA A 450 -5.12 -10.81 5.47
CA ALA A 450 -5.24 -12.03 6.26
C ALA A 450 -6.63 -12.20 6.89
N ARG A 451 -7.30 -11.09 7.26
CA ARG A 451 -8.69 -11.12 7.74
C ARG A 451 -9.73 -11.44 6.67
N ARG A 452 -9.40 -11.24 5.39
CA ARG A 452 -10.34 -11.40 4.27
C ARG A 452 -10.13 -12.66 3.47
N TYR A 453 -8.90 -13.12 3.41
CA TYR A 453 -8.48 -14.27 2.62
C TYR A 453 -7.78 -15.28 3.51
N LYS A 454 -8.02 -16.56 3.27
CA LYS A 454 -7.25 -17.61 3.92
C LYS A 454 -5.85 -17.65 3.30
N LEU A 455 -4.86 -17.17 4.04
CA LEU A 455 -3.45 -17.27 3.70
C LEU A 455 -2.84 -18.52 4.34
N ASP A 456 -1.80 -19.04 3.72
CA ASP A 456 -0.89 -20.00 4.35
C ASP A 456 0.25 -19.20 5.00
N PRO A 457 0.33 -19.14 6.33
CA PRO A 457 1.28 -18.27 7.03
C PRO A 457 2.74 -18.63 6.78
N ASP A 458 3.02 -19.87 6.35
CA ASP A 458 4.38 -20.31 6.06
C ASP A 458 4.79 -20.07 4.60
N TRP A 459 3.83 -19.75 3.73
CA TRP A 459 4.08 -19.55 2.31
C TRP A 459 4.09 -18.06 1.94
N THR A 460 4.99 -17.33 2.56
CA THR A 460 5.14 -15.89 2.40
C THR A 460 6.52 -15.53 1.86
N VAL A 461 6.56 -14.56 0.96
CA VAL A 461 7.78 -14.09 0.28
C VAL A 461 7.69 -12.58 0.06
N THR A 462 8.84 -11.94 -0.17
CA THR A 462 8.88 -10.52 -0.52
C THR A 462 9.66 -10.25 -1.79
N SER A 463 9.27 -9.21 -2.48
CA SER A 463 9.92 -8.62 -3.65
C SER A 463 9.64 -7.12 -3.68
N GLY A 464 10.34 -6.41 -4.53
CA GLY A 464 10.15 -4.98 -4.76
C GLY A 464 11.18 -4.45 -5.72
N TYR A 465 10.94 -3.26 -6.26
CA TYR A 465 11.79 -2.61 -7.24
C TYR A 465 12.38 -1.32 -6.68
N SER A 466 13.69 -1.06 -6.88
CA SER A 466 14.35 0.17 -6.45
C SER A 466 14.15 0.40 -4.94
N MET A 467 13.52 1.46 -4.49
CA MET A 467 13.15 1.67 -3.09
C MET A 467 12.41 0.44 -2.51
N GLY A 468 11.55 -0.23 -3.30
CA GLY A 468 10.90 -1.47 -2.87
C GLY A 468 11.86 -2.66 -2.76
N GLY A 469 12.93 -2.69 -3.56
CA GLY A 469 14.02 -3.66 -3.44
C GLY A 469 14.82 -3.45 -2.14
N VAL A 470 15.14 -2.19 -1.82
CA VAL A 470 15.72 -1.77 -0.53
C VAL A 470 14.79 -2.14 0.62
N GLY A 471 13.50 -1.79 0.52
CA GLY A 471 12.48 -2.12 1.51
C GLY A 471 12.31 -3.62 1.75
N SER A 472 12.44 -4.44 0.70
CA SER A 472 12.42 -5.90 0.82
C SER A 472 13.57 -6.41 1.68
N LEU A 473 14.80 -5.93 1.47
CA LEU A 473 15.97 -6.28 2.27
C LEU A 473 15.83 -5.79 3.71
N LYS A 474 15.39 -4.54 3.90
CA LYS A 474 15.16 -3.92 5.21
C LYS A 474 14.14 -4.70 6.05
N LEU A 475 12.92 -4.91 5.53
CA LEU A 475 11.88 -5.63 6.25
C LEU A 475 12.20 -7.12 6.42
N GLY A 476 12.89 -7.72 5.43
CA GLY A 476 13.31 -9.11 5.50
C GLY A 476 14.39 -9.35 6.54
N SER A 477 15.35 -8.46 6.71
CA SER A 477 16.39 -8.57 7.75
C SER A 477 15.84 -8.23 9.15
N GLN A 478 14.86 -7.32 9.24
CA GLN A 478 14.21 -6.99 10.51
C GLN A 478 13.24 -8.09 10.98
N PHE A 479 12.54 -8.77 10.07
CA PHE A 479 11.57 -9.82 10.37
C PHE A 479 11.80 -11.06 9.51
N PRO A 480 12.96 -11.73 9.65
CA PRO A 480 13.37 -12.83 8.76
C PRO A 480 12.47 -14.07 8.87
N ASP A 481 11.79 -14.23 9.98
CA ASP A 481 10.85 -15.33 10.22
C ASP A 481 9.48 -15.15 9.54
N LEU A 482 9.27 -14.04 8.81
CA LEU A 482 8.10 -13.85 7.97
C LEU A 482 8.28 -14.39 6.54
N PHE A 483 9.51 -14.50 6.04
CA PHE A 483 9.75 -14.72 4.62
C PHE A 483 10.51 -16.02 4.34
N ALA A 484 9.97 -16.82 3.42
CA ALA A 484 10.61 -18.04 2.97
C ALA A 484 11.76 -17.78 1.98
N ARG A 485 11.60 -16.76 1.14
CA ARG A 485 12.58 -16.27 0.14
C ARG A 485 12.34 -14.80 -0.16
N MET A 486 13.35 -14.16 -0.73
CA MET A 486 13.32 -12.75 -1.14
C MET A 486 13.82 -12.58 -2.55
N HIS A 487 13.18 -11.65 -3.30
CA HIS A 487 13.60 -11.27 -4.65
C HIS A 487 13.66 -9.74 -4.79
N PRO A 488 14.61 -9.06 -4.12
CA PRO A 488 14.83 -7.64 -4.33
C PRO A 488 15.34 -7.38 -5.76
N THR A 489 14.71 -6.42 -6.45
CA THR A 489 15.08 -6.00 -7.80
C THR A 489 15.58 -4.57 -7.77
N VAL A 490 16.77 -4.34 -8.34
CA VAL A 490 17.44 -3.02 -8.38
C VAL A 490 17.49 -2.38 -6.99
N GLY A 491 17.96 -3.18 -6.00
CA GLY A 491 18.00 -2.79 -4.60
C GLY A 491 19.32 -3.17 -3.94
N PHE A 492 19.56 -2.61 -2.78
CA PHE A 492 20.72 -2.86 -1.93
C PHE A 492 20.36 -2.66 -0.45
N GLU A 493 21.22 -3.09 0.46
CA GLU A 493 21.13 -2.78 1.91
C GLU A 493 22.29 -1.84 2.28
N SER A 494 21.94 -0.68 2.83
CA SER A 494 22.92 0.30 3.27
C SER A 494 23.65 -0.10 4.54
N GLU A 495 22.94 -0.73 5.48
CA GLU A 495 23.47 -1.29 6.72
C GLU A 495 23.69 -2.80 6.56
N ASN A 496 24.78 -3.17 5.88
CA ASN A 496 25.04 -4.55 5.49
C ASN A 496 25.15 -5.55 6.67
N ASP A 497 25.40 -5.08 7.90
CA ASP A 497 25.52 -5.99 9.06
C ASP A 497 24.17 -6.63 9.44
N VAL A 498 23.03 -5.97 9.15
CA VAL A 498 21.71 -6.55 9.40
C VAL A 498 21.43 -7.79 8.55
N LEU A 499 22.14 -7.96 7.43
CA LEU A 499 21.99 -9.11 6.54
C LEU A 499 22.34 -10.45 7.22
N ALA A 500 23.05 -10.42 8.37
CA ALA A 500 23.29 -11.63 9.15
C ALA A 500 21.97 -12.27 9.66
N SER A 501 20.89 -11.50 9.78
CA SER A 501 19.55 -12.03 10.12
C SER A 501 18.97 -12.92 9.02
N LEU A 502 19.45 -12.82 7.77
CA LEU A 502 18.94 -13.57 6.62
C LEU A 502 19.48 -15.01 6.50
N ARG A 503 20.11 -15.57 7.53
CA ARG A 503 20.67 -16.92 7.51
C ARG A 503 19.71 -17.95 6.89
N ASN A 504 18.45 -17.91 7.27
CA ASN A 504 17.46 -18.89 6.84
C ASN A 504 16.62 -18.45 5.63
N VAL A 505 16.89 -17.28 5.06
CA VAL A 505 16.13 -16.68 3.94
C VAL A 505 16.99 -16.56 2.69
N PRO A 506 16.84 -17.45 1.70
CA PRO A 506 17.55 -17.32 0.41
C PRO A 506 17.14 -16.05 -0.34
N VAL A 507 18.11 -15.39 -0.98
CA VAL A 507 17.92 -14.11 -1.68
C VAL A 507 18.32 -14.25 -3.15
N LEU A 508 17.45 -13.88 -4.08
CA LEU A 508 17.74 -13.64 -5.49
C LEU A 508 17.75 -12.14 -5.74
N MET A 509 18.89 -11.58 -6.04
CA MET A 509 19.05 -10.15 -6.36
C MET A 509 19.14 -9.96 -7.87
N TRP A 510 18.31 -9.07 -8.40
CA TRP A 510 18.40 -8.62 -9.80
C TRP A 510 18.81 -7.16 -9.83
N ASN A 511 19.95 -6.85 -10.44
CA ASN A 511 20.48 -5.50 -10.56
C ASN A 511 21.03 -5.25 -11.97
N ASN A 512 21.11 -4.00 -12.38
CA ASN A 512 21.64 -3.63 -13.70
C ASN A 512 23.03 -3.04 -13.56
N ASN A 513 23.95 -3.46 -14.41
CA ASN A 513 25.28 -2.83 -14.49
C ASN A 513 25.14 -1.40 -15.02
N GLY A 514 25.83 -0.47 -14.37
CA GLY A 514 25.79 0.94 -14.73
C GLY A 514 24.46 1.62 -14.43
N ASP A 515 23.71 1.11 -13.45
CA ASP A 515 22.48 1.73 -12.96
C ASP A 515 22.76 3.15 -12.44
N GLU A 516 21.92 4.10 -12.83
CA GLU A 516 22.12 5.52 -12.58
C GLU A 516 21.76 5.94 -11.15
N LEU A 517 20.96 5.13 -10.43
CA LEU A 517 20.44 5.43 -9.10
C LEU A 517 20.89 4.42 -8.03
N VAL A 518 21.08 3.16 -8.41
CA VAL A 518 21.61 2.09 -7.54
C VAL A 518 22.91 1.61 -8.11
N ASN A 519 24.00 2.19 -7.64
CA ASN A 519 25.31 1.95 -8.25
C ASN A 519 25.87 0.55 -7.98
N ASP A 520 26.78 0.12 -8.85
CA ASP A 520 27.35 -1.23 -8.82
C ASP A 520 28.04 -1.56 -7.48
N ALA A 521 28.61 -0.56 -6.79
CA ALA A 521 29.28 -0.78 -5.51
C ALA A 521 28.29 -1.17 -4.40
N GLU A 522 27.10 -0.56 -4.36
CA GLU A 522 26.10 -0.78 -3.33
C GLU A 522 25.52 -2.20 -3.37
N TYR A 523 25.01 -2.64 -4.53
CA TYR A 523 24.45 -3.98 -4.61
C TYR A 523 25.52 -5.07 -4.54
N ASN A 524 26.75 -4.76 -5.02
CA ASN A 524 27.88 -5.67 -4.88
C ASN A 524 28.34 -5.81 -3.43
N ALA A 525 28.28 -4.74 -2.62
CA ALA A 525 28.55 -4.81 -1.18
C ALA A 525 27.51 -5.69 -0.46
N THR A 526 26.22 -5.53 -0.78
CA THR A 526 25.13 -6.36 -0.24
C THR A 526 25.36 -7.85 -0.56
N ALA A 527 25.58 -8.19 -1.83
CA ALA A 527 25.84 -9.56 -2.23
C ALA A 527 27.17 -10.10 -1.65
N GLY A 528 28.20 -9.25 -1.57
CA GLY A 528 29.50 -9.57 -0.95
C GLY A 528 29.37 -9.89 0.56
N LYS A 529 28.48 -9.20 1.29
CA LYS A 529 28.19 -9.52 2.67
C LYS A 529 27.51 -10.89 2.79
N LEU A 530 26.48 -11.17 1.99
CA LEU A 530 25.83 -12.49 1.98
C LEU A 530 26.83 -13.62 1.64
N ASP A 531 27.74 -13.35 0.69
CA ASP A 531 28.81 -14.27 0.31
C ASP A 531 29.75 -14.57 1.48
N SER A 532 30.22 -13.53 2.17
CA SER A 532 31.15 -13.64 3.30
C SER A 532 30.54 -14.36 4.51
N LEU A 533 29.22 -14.20 4.73
CA LEU A 533 28.46 -14.93 5.73
C LEU A 533 28.22 -16.41 5.36
N GLY A 534 28.50 -16.81 4.12
CA GLY A 534 28.23 -18.14 3.63
C GLY A 534 26.75 -18.43 3.43
N TYR A 535 25.92 -17.41 3.16
CA TYR A 535 24.48 -17.55 3.03
C TYR A 535 24.06 -17.86 1.60
N ARG A 536 22.84 -18.40 1.44
CA ARG A 536 22.27 -18.74 0.14
C ARG A 536 21.83 -17.46 -0.57
N TYR A 537 22.49 -17.13 -1.66
CA TYR A 537 22.11 -15.99 -2.49
C TYR A 537 22.45 -16.25 -3.97
N GLU A 538 21.80 -15.52 -4.84
CA GLU A 538 22.13 -15.34 -6.23
C GLU A 538 22.02 -13.86 -6.59
N LEU A 539 23.03 -13.32 -7.29
CA LEU A 539 22.99 -11.98 -7.86
C LEU A 539 23.10 -12.12 -9.37
N ASP A 540 22.05 -11.66 -10.08
CA ASP A 540 22.06 -11.51 -11.54
C ASP A 540 22.29 -10.03 -11.85
N ALA A 541 23.44 -9.74 -12.49
CA ALA A 541 23.83 -8.40 -12.94
C ALA A 541 23.56 -8.28 -14.45
N PHE A 542 22.48 -7.62 -14.80
CA PHE A 542 22.02 -7.45 -16.18
C PHE A 542 22.90 -6.47 -16.94
N ARG A 543 23.09 -6.70 -18.24
CA ARG A 543 23.82 -5.78 -19.09
C ARG A 543 23.08 -4.45 -19.24
N PRO A 544 23.82 -3.34 -19.42
CA PRO A 544 23.21 -2.04 -19.66
C PRO A 544 22.23 -2.07 -20.83
N CYS A 545 21.19 -1.27 -20.71
CA CYS A 545 20.11 -1.24 -21.68
C CYS A 545 20.60 -0.68 -23.03
N ALA A 546 20.41 -1.46 -24.10
CA ALA A 546 20.73 -1.08 -25.46
C ALA A 546 19.49 -1.02 -26.39
N HIS A 547 18.30 -1.31 -25.87
CA HIS A 547 17.06 -1.34 -26.66
C HIS A 547 16.52 0.08 -26.88
N PRO A 548 15.93 0.39 -28.07
CA PRO A 548 15.37 1.73 -28.36
C PRO A 548 14.28 2.19 -27.39
N SER A 549 13.60 1.25 -26.73
CA SER A 549 12.56 1.55 -25.74
C SER A 549 13.09 1.74 -24.30
N CYS A 550 14.40 1.77 -24.09
CA CYS A 550 14.95 2.13 -22.80
C CYS A 550 14.65 3.58 -22.43
N SER A 551 14.60 3.87 -21.15
CA SER A 551 14.44 5.24 -20.66
C SER A 551 15.53 6.16 -21.17
N PRO A 552 15.24 7.36 -21.68
CA PRO A 552 16.30 8.32 -22.00
C PRO A 552 16.98 8.93 -20.76
N LEU A 553 16.32 8.91 -19.60
CA LEU A 553 16.85 9.50 -18.35
C LEU A 553 17.57 8.46 -17.48
N PHE A 554 16.97 7.28 -17.34
CA PHE A 554 17.48 6.21 -16.47
C PHE A 554 17.37 4.86 -17.21
N PRO A 555 18.16 4.68 -18.32
CA PRO A 555 18.03 3.51 -19.17
C PRO A 555 18.28 2.20 -18.41
N ASN A 556 19.27 2.18 -17.55
CA ASN A 556 19.63 0.97 -16.80
C ASN A 556 18.72 0.78 -15.58
N HIS A 557 18.49 1.83 -14.81
CA HIS A 557 17.61 1.76 -13.62
C HIS A 557 16.22 1.24 -13.95
N LEU A 558 15.63 1.64 -15.06
CA LEU A 558 14.26 1.28 -15.44
C LEU A 558 14.16 0.05 -16.36
N GLN A 559 15.28 -0.54 -16.77
CA GLN A 559 15.32 -1.63 -17.75
C GLN A 559 14.38 -2.79 -17.38
N LEU A 560 14.50 -3.32 -16.18
CA LEU A 560 13.72 -4.49 -15.76
C LEU A 560 12.23 -4.15 -15.53
N ALA A 561 11.94 -2.93 -15.09
CA ALA A 561 10.56 -2.46 -14.95
C ALA A 561 9.87 -2.33 -16.33
N ILE A 562 10.56 -1.75 -17.32
CA ILE A 562 10.09 -1.65 -18.71
C ILE A 562 9.95 -3.03 -19.34
N ASN A 563 10.90 -3.92 -19.06
CA ASN A 563 10.88 -5.28 -19.59
C ASN A 563 9.65 -6.08 -19.06
N ASP A 564 9.19 -5.81 -17.86
CA ASP A 564 8.02 -6.40 -17.22
C ASP A 564 7.99 -7.95 -17.32
N GLN A 565 9.13 -8.60 -17.09
CA GLN A 565 9.27 -10.05 -17.13
C GLN A 565 9.91 -10.56 -15.84
N PHE A 566 9.08 -11.09 -14.95
CA PHE A 566 9.48 -11.56 -13.63
C PHE A 566 9.19 -13.04 -13.37
N ALA A 567 8.85 -13.80 -14.44
CA ALA A 567 8.55 -15.22 -14.29
C ALA A 567 9.68 -16.04 -13.64
N PRO A 568 10.99 -15.84 -13.98
CA PRO A 568 12.05 -16.56 -13.27
C PRO A 568 12.15 -16.21 -11.79
N GLY A 569 11.96 -14.93 -11.43
CA GLY A 569 11.87 -14.52 -10.03
C GLY A 569 10.68 -15.16 -9.30
N ALA A 570 9.50 -15.24 -9.97
CA ALA A 570 8.34 -15.93 -9.43
C ALA A 570 8.58 -17.44 -9.25
N GLU A 571 9.34 -18.06 -10.17
CA GLU A 571 9.76 -19.46 -10.07
C GLU A 571 10.72 -19.68 -8.90
N PHE A 572 11.72 -18.80 -8.73
CA PHE A 572 12.61 -18.83 -7.57
C PHE A 572 11.83 -18.74 -6.26
N LEU A 573 10.88 -17.83 -6.14
CA LEU A 573 10.02 -17.71 -4.95
C LEU A 573 9.14 -18.95 -4.76
N GLY A 574 8.60 -19.51 -5.84
CA GLY A 574 7.95 -20.81 -5.94
C GLY A 574 6.98 -21.17 -4.82
N GLU A 575 7.13 -22.38 -4.29
CA GLU A 575 6.38 -22.93 -3.16
C GLU A 575 7.21 -22.95 -1.87
N ALA A 576 8.27 -22.15 -1.78
CA ALA A 576 9.12 -22.11 -0.60
C ALA A 576 8.31 -21.78 0.66
N ARG A 577 8.61 -22.50 1.74
CA ARG A 577 7.98 -22.34 3.06
C ARG A 577 8.98 -21.80 4.06
N VAL A 578 8.51 -20.99 4.98
CA VAL A 578 9.30 -20.56 6.13
C VAL A 578 9.58 -21.77 7.03
N ASP A 579 10.85 -22.04 7.31
CA ASP A 579 11.22 -22.97 8.39
C ASP A 579 10.99 -22.24 9.73
N ARG A 580 9.95 -22.61 10.44
CA ARG A 580 9.57 -21.96 11.70
C ARG A 580 10.52 -22.25 12.85
N ASP A 581 11.21 -23.38 12.79
CA ASP A 581 12.10 -23.82 13.85
C ASP A 581 13.45 -24.29 13.25
N PRO A 582 14.25 -23.37 12.69
CA PRO A 582 15.56 -23.72 12.16
C PRO A 582 16.50 -24.14 13.31
N SER A 583 17.47 -25.02 13.02
CA SER A 583 18.46 -25.43 14.01
C SER A 583 19.41 -24.30 14.42
N HIS A 584 19.61 -23.33 13.56
CA HIS A 584 20.52 -22.20 13.75
C HIS A 584 19.81 -20.88 13.46
N VAL A 585 19.77 -20.00 14.42
CA VAL A 585 19.21 -18.66 14.35
C VAL A 585 20.33 -17.64 14.52
N THR A 586 20.46 -16.73 13.57
CA THR A 586 21.26 -15.51 13.69
C THR A 586 20.32 -14.32 13.57
N TYR A 587 20.40 -13.38 14.49
CA TYR A 587 19.58 -12.17 14.45
C TYR A 587 20.38 -10.93 14.87
N VAL A 588 20.16 -9.83 14.16
CA VAL A 588 20.78 -8.53 14.42
C VAL A 588 19.70 -7.55 14.87
N VAL A 589 19.93 -6.93 16.02
CA VAL A 589 19.07 -5.89 16.60
C VAL A 589 19.58 -4.53 16.12
N ASP A 590 18.72 -3.83 15.41
CA ASP A 590 18.90 -2.46 14.98
C ASP A 590 17.82 -1.59 15.63
N ASP A 591 18.20 -0.81 16.65
CA ASP A 591 17.24 0.00 17.40
C ASP A 591 16.67 1.15 16.58
N GLU A 592 17.36 1.61 15.52
CA GLU A 592 16.87 2.67 14.64
C GLU A 592 15.66 2.23 13.81
N ARG A 593 15.52 0.91 13.59
CA ARG A 593 14.36 0.32 12.89
C ARG A 593 13.21 -0.07 13.83
N ASN A 594 13.40 0.10 15.14
CA ASN A 594 12.41 -0.31 16.15
C ASN A 594 11.51 0.87 16.54
N HIS A 595 10.22 0.70 16.36
CA HIS A 595 9.18 1.68 16.67
C HIS A 595 8.12 1.05 17.57
N PRO A 596 8.38 0.89 18.89
CA PRO A 596 7.44 0.29 19.83
C PRO A 596 6.11 1.04 19.92
N GLU A 597 6.12 2.35 19.71
CA GLU A 597 4.92 3.19 19.64
C GLU A 597 4.00 2.85 18.45
N LEU A 598 4.55 2.19 17.43
CA LEU A 598 3.82 1.68 16.26
C LEU A 598 3.63 0.15 16.32
N ALA A 599 3.98 -0.49 17.44
CA ALA A 599 4.02 -1.96 17.57
C ALA A 599 4.91 -2.64 16.52
N LEU A 600 6.01 -1.98 16.14
CA LEU A 600 7.01 -2.45 15.19
C LEU A 600 8.34 -2.73 15.92
N ASN A 601 8.38 -3.82 16.70
CA ASN A 601 9.60 -4.26 17.38
C ASN A 601 10.27 -5.40 16.65
N GLY A 602 11.53 -5.21 16.25
CA GLY A 602 12.43 -6.24 15.74
C GLY A 602 13.35 -6.71 16.85
N ASP A 603 12.81 -7.40 17.84
CA ASP A 603 13.55 -7.93 18.99
C ASP A 603 13.55 -9.46 19.05
N HIS A 604 13.10 -10.09 17.97
CA HIS A 604 12.95 -11.55 17.92
C HIS A 604 13.04 -12.11 16.50
N ALA A 605 13.41 -13.37 16.41
CA ALA A 605 13.30 -14.18 15.20
C ALA A 605 13.22 -15.67 15.58
N TYR A 606 12.30 -16.40 14.98
CA TYR A 606 12.08 -17.84 15.13
C TYR A 606 11.81 -18.24 16.59
N TRP A 607 12.80 -18.83 17.29
CA TRP A 607 12.69 -19.27 18.70
C TRP A 607 13.53 -18.42 19.67
N VAL A 608 14.03 -17.28 19.19
CA VAL A 608 14.76 -16.30 20.02
C VAL A 608 13.91 -15.04 20.13
N SER A 609 13.83 -14.42 21.31
CA SER A 609 13.05 -13.20 21.53
C SER A 609 13.60 -12.34 22.67
N GLY A 610 13.04 -11.13 22.83
CA GLY A 610 13.38 -10.20 23.90
C GLY A 610 14.85 -9.77 23.86
N LEU A 611 15.41 -9.65 22.66
CA LEU A 611 16.78 -9.22 22.45
C LEU A 611 16.93 -7.73 22.77
N VAL A 612 17.88 -7.40 23.60
CA VAL A 612 18.17 -6.02 24.00
C VAL A 612 19.66 -5.74 23.85
N ARG A 613 19.98 -4.69 23.09
CA ARG A 613 21.36 -4.20 23.00
C ARG A 613 21.86 -3.73 24.37
N ARG A 614 23.15 -3.91 24.62
CA ARG A 614 23.83 -3.47 25.85
C ARG A 614 24.18 -1.99 25.79
N ASP A 615 24.72 -1.58 24.66
CA ASP A 615 25.19 -0.21 24.41
C ASP A 615 24.61 0.30 23.08
N ALA A 616 23.67 1.21 23.17
CA ALA A 616 23.03 1.82 21.99
C ALA A 616 23.99 2.68 21.15
N GLY A 617 25.07 3.20 21.74
CA GLY A 617 26.12 3.93 21.03
C GLY A 617 27.21 3.02 20.40
N GLY A 618 27.17 1.73 20.71
CA GLY A 618 28.09 0.72 20.18
C GLY A 618 27.63 0.14 18.82
N PRO A 619 28.28 -0.95 18.37
CA PRO A 619 27.87 -1.65 17.16
C PRO A 619 26.45 -2.23 17.30
N LEU A 620 25.83 -2.65 16.18
CA LEU A 620 24.58 -3.38 16.21
C LEU A 620 24.68 -4.62 17.12
N GLY A 621 23.55 -4.95 17.77
CA GLY A 621 23.49 -6.13 18.61
C GLY A 621 23.33 -7.39 17.76
N GLN A 622 24.20 -8.40 17.92
CA GLN A 622 24.04 -9.68 17.23
C GLN A 622 23.90 -10.83 18.22
N PHE A 623 22.90 -11.69 17.97
CA PHE A 623 22.69 -12.92 18.70
C PHE A 623 22.67 -14.10 17.71
N ASP A 624 23.53 -15.08 17.97
CA ASP A 624 23.70 -16.28 17.14
C ASP A 624 23.53 -17.50 18.03
N ALA A 625 22.63 -18.41 17.69
CA ALA A 625 22.28 -19.55 18.53
C ALA A 625 22.08 -20.82 17.69
N LEU A 626 22.92 -21.82 17.90
CA LEU A 626 22.84 -23.14 17.29
C LEU A 626 22.36 -24.18 18.29
N SER A 627 21.20 -24.75 18.07
CA SER A 627 20.68 -25.85 18.90
C SER A 627 21.09 -27.20 18.36
N ARG A 628 21.81 -27.98 19.21
CA ARG A 628 22.18 -29.36 18.93
C ARG A 628 21.01 -30.35 19.14
N GLY A 629 19.91 -29.90 19.73
CA GLY A 629 18.68 -30.67 19.89
C GLY A 629 18.03 -31.15 18.59
N PHE A 630 18.37 -30.53 17.46
CA PHE A 630 17.89 -30.95 16.14
C PHE A 630 18.63 -32.17 15.58
N GLY A 631 19.81 -32.54 16.12
CA GLY A 631 20.59 -33.67 15.64
C GLY A 631 21.14 -33.46 14.22
N ARG A 632 21.40 -32.23 13.87
CA ARG A 632 22.03 -31.82 12.58
C ARG A 632 22.96 -30.63 12.81
N GLY A 633 24.07 -30.61 12.08
CA GLY A 633 24.98 -29.48 12.04
C GLY A 633 24.58 -28.46 10.98
N ASP A 634 25.39 -27.41 10.84
CA ASP A 634 25.22 -26.46 9.76
C ASP A 634 25.53 -27.06 8.39
N PRO A 635 24.73 -26.75 7.37
CA PRO A 635 25.03 -27.14 6.01
C PRO A 635 26.33 -26.45 5.51
N ALA A 636 27.12 -27.18 4.74
CA ALA A 636 28.32 -26.60 4.13
C ALA A 636 27.91 -25.65 2.99
N ALA A 637 28.39 -24.43 3.03
CA ALA A 637 28.25 -23.49 1.92
C ALA A 637 29.16 -23.89 0.74
N SER A 638 28.67 -23.79 -0.47
CA SER A 638 29.48 -23.96 -1.68
C SER A 638 30.53 -22.84 -1.80
N ALA A 639 31.54 -23.05 -2.60
CA ALA A 639 32.29 -21.93 -3.16
C ALA A 639 31.33 -21.06 -3.99
N THR A 640 31.63 -19.77 -4.11
CA THR A 640 30.89 -18.88 -4.99
C THR A 640 30.97 -19.33 -6.43
N GLN A 641 29.83 -19.56 -7.07
CA GLN A 641 29.74 -20.06 -8.45
C GLN A 641 29.45 -18.88 -9.37
N PRO A 642 30.38 -18.56 -10.32
CA PRO A 642 30.04 -17.64 -11.39
C PRO A 642 29.16 -18.31 -12.43
N GLY A 643 28.28 -17.53 -13.07
CA GLY A 643 27.40 -17.98 -14.13
C GLY A 643 27.04 -16.87 -15.10
N SER A 644 26.19 -17.20 -16.04
CA SER A 644 25.58 -16.24 -16.96
C SER A 644 24.27 -16.82 -17.47
N GLY A 645 23.37 -15.93 -17.88
CA GLY A 645 22.08 -16.31 -18.42
C GLY A 645 21.44 -15.21 -19.25
N SER A 646 20.18 -15.42 -19.60
CA SER A 646 19.40 -14.44 -20.34
C SER A 646 17.94 -14.44 -19.87
N LEU A 647 17.40 -13.26 -19.66
CA LEU A 647 15.97 -13.04 -19.39
C LEU A 647 15.25 -12.83 -20.73
N THR A 648 14.31 -13.72 -21.04
CA THR A 648 13.57 -13.73 -22.31
C THR A 648 12.08 -13.50 -22.10
N GLY A 649 11.37 -13.10 -23.16
CA GLY A 649 9.90 -12.98 -23.14
C GLY A 649 9.35 -11.68 -22.58
N GLY A 650 10.22 -10.68 -22.33
CA GLY A 650 9.83 -9.35 -21.91
C GLY A 650 9.64 -8.36 -23.07
N ASN A 651 9.30 -7.10 -22.72
CA ASN A 651 9.05 -6.03 -23.69
C ASN A 651 10.33 -5.57 -24.40
N LEU A 652 11.50 -5.77 -23.80
CA LEU A 652 12.80 -5.42 -24.35
C LEU A 652 13.51 -6.60 -25.05
N GLY A 653 12.79 -7.71 -25.25
CA GLY A 653 13.39 -8.90 -25.85
C GLY A 653 14.29 -9.66 -24.87
N THR A 654 15.44 -10.14 -25.37
CA THR A 654 16.41 -10.90 -24.55
C THR A 654 17.39 -9.94 -23.89
N ILE A 655 17.51 -10.03 -22.57
CA ILE A 655 18.49 -9.27 -21.79
C ILE A 655 19.47 -10.26 -21.15
N GLU A 656 20.75 -10.14 -21.47
CA GLU A 656 21.79 -10.99 -20.90
C GLU A 656 22.22 -10.50 -19.52
N TYR A 657 22.66 -11.45 -18.68
CA TYR A 657 23.22 -11.14 -17.37
C TYR A 657 24.40 -12.07 -17.03
N THR A 658 25.25 -11.60 -16.15
CA THR A 658 26.21 -12.44 -15.42
C THR A 658 25.66 -12.73 -14.05
N SER A 659 25.94 -13.92 -13.52
CA SER A 659 25.49 -14.28 -12.19
C SER A 659 26.64 -14.72 -11.29
N ARG A 660 26.42 -14.61 -9.99
CA ARG A 660 27.20 -15.27 -8.95
C ARG A 660 26.26 -15.78 -7.87
N ALA A 661 26.47 -17.00 -7.44
CA ALA A 661 25.60 -17.65 -6.49
C ALA A 661 26.37 -18.45 -5.44
N LYS A 662 25.75 -18.59 -4.28
CA LYS A 662 26.19 -19.50 -3.22
C LYS A 662 25.01 -20.34 -2.75
N THR A 663 25.20 -21.63 -2.66
CA THR A 663 24.21 -22.60 -2.22
C THR A 663 24.68 -23.34 -0.97
N TRP A 664 23.76 -24.06 -0.34
CA TRP A 664 24.10 -24.97 0.75
C TRP A 664 23.92 -26.42 0.27
N GLY A 665 24.82 -27.26 0.74
CA GLY A 665 24.60 -28.72 0.71
C GLY A 665 23.61 -29.16 1.77
N ASP A 666 23.47 -30.48 1.93
CA ASP A 666 22.65 -31.04 2.98
C ASP A 666 23.28 -30.79 4.38
N ALA A 667 22.45 -30.52 5.36
CA ALA A 667 22.90 -30.39 6.73
C ALA A 667 23.42 -31.77 7.22
N PRO A 668 24.68 -31.85 7.69
CA PRO A 668 25.23 -33.12 8.17
C PRO A 668 24.48 -33.62 9.41
N ALA A 669 24.29 -34.94 9.51
CA ALA A 669 23.77 -35.54 10.74
C ALA A 669 24.75 -35.32 11.89
N ALA A 670 24.25 -34.99 13.07
CA ALA A 670 25.01 -34.80 14.28
C ALA A 670 24.31 -35.49 15.46
N PRO A 671 25.00 -35.80 16.58
CA PRO A 671 24.35 -36.27 17.78
C PRO A 671 23.32 -35.28 18.31
N ARG A 672 22.18 -35.77 18.78
CA ARG A 672 21.22 -34.93 19.51
C ARG A 672 21.72 -34.73 20.93
N GLU A 673 21.93 -33.46 21.28
CA GLU A 673 22.41 -33.08 22.62
C GLU A 673 21.47 -31.99 23.18
N ASN A 674 21.29 -32.01 24.49
CA ASN A 674 20.55 -30.96 25.19
C ASN A 674 21.46 -29.74 25.41
N VAL A 675 21.95 -29.18 24.31
CA VAL A 675 22.96 -28.11 24.28
C VAL A 675 22.56 -27.05 23.21
N ILE A 676 22.76 -25.79 23.56
CA ILE A 676 22.72 -24.67 22.63
C ILE A 676 24.04 -23.92 22.72
N ASP A 677 24.69 -23.74 21.58
CA ASP A 677 25.88 -22.88 21.45
C ASP A 677 25.40 -21.45 21.12
N VAL A 678 25.79 -20.49 21.96
CA VAL A 678 25.38 -19.07 21.83
C VAL A 678 26.60 -18.19 21.61
N LYS A 679 26.53 -17.29 20.62
CA LYS A 679 27.47 -16.18 20.47
C LYS A 679 26.68 -14.87 20.51
N ALA A 680 27.08 -13.94 21.36
CA ALA A 680 26.41 -12.67 21.53
C ALA A 680 27.40 -11.51 21.45
N THR A 681 27.10 -10.53 20.63
CA THR A 681 27.85 -9.27 20.52
C THR A 681 26.91 -8.13 20.85
N ASN A 682 27.29 -7.27 21.79
CA ASN A 682 26.53 -6.10 22.23
C ASN A 682 25.05 -6.43 22.61
N ILE A 683 24.80 -7.62 23.19
CA ILE A 683 23.49 -8.03 23.70
C ILE A 683 23.58 -8.17 25.22
N SER A 684 22.64 -7.56 25.94
CA SER A 684 22.51 -7.66 27.40
C SER A 684 21.45 -8.65 27.86
N ARG A 685 20.41 -8.86 27.05
CA ARG A 685 19.32 -9.80 27.35
C ARG A 685 18.84 -10.53 26.11
N ALA A 686 18.44 -11.80 26.31
CA ALA A 686 17.82 -12.64 25.31
C ALA A 686 16.83 -13.61 25.97
N SER A 687 15.93 -14.19 25.18
CA SER A 687 15.08 -15.31 25.58
C SER A 687 15.18 -16.43 24.55
N ILE A 688 15.31 -17.69 24.99
CA ILE A 688 15.34 -18.88 24.14
C ILE A 688 14.12 -19.75 24.47
N HIS A 689 13.27 -19.99 23.47
CA HIS A 689 12.09 -20.86 23.59
C HIS A 689 12.50 -22.33 23.37
N VAL A 690 12.77 -23.02 24.43
CA VAL A 690 13.40 -24.37 24.45
C VAL A 690 12.61 -25.42 23.66
N ASP A 691 11.27 -25.38 23.71
CA ASP A 691 10.43 -26.33 22.98
C ASP A 691 10.65 -26.22 21.47
N ARG A 692 10.71 -24.99 20.96
CA ARG A 692 10.97 -24.71 19.54
C ARG A 692 12.42 -24.99 19.17
N ALA A 693 13.35 -24.78 20.11
CA ALA A 693 14.77 -25.12 19.95
C ALA A 693 15.05 -26.64 20.13
N ARG A 694 14.02 -27.44 20.42
CA ARG A 694 14.09 -28.92 20.64
C ARG A 694 15.03 -29.34 21.72
N VAL A 695 15.11 -28.59 22.81
CA VAL A 695 15.91 -28.91 24.03
C VAL A 695 15.02 -28.89 25.29
N ALA A 696 15.49 -29.47 26.37
CA ALA A 696 14.78 -29.49 27.64
C ALA A 696 15.17 -28.31 28.53
N CYS A 697 14.43 -28.09 29.62
CA CYS A 697 14.67 -26.98 30.54
C CYS A 697 16.04 -27.00 31.24
N ASP A 698 16.65 -28.17 31.36
CA ASP A 698 18.00 -28.37 31.93
C ASP A 698 19.13 -28.19 30.88
N VAL A 699 18.80 -27.60 29.72
CA VAL A 699 19.73 -27.36 28.63
C VAL A 699 21.03 -26.69 29.09
N THR A 700 22.15 -27.16 28.55
CA THR A 700 23.46 -26.51 28.67
C THR A 700 23.59 -25.41 27.62
N LEU A 701 23.80 -24.16 28.04
CA LEU A 701 24.12 -23.05 27.15
C LEU A 701 25.63 -22.82 27.14
N ASN A 702 26.28 -23.05 26.02
CA ASN A 702 27.68 -22.69 25.79
C ASN A 702 27.73 -21.24 25.30
N VAL A 703 27.85 -20.27 26.19
CA VAL A 703 27.77 -18.86 25.87
C VAL A 703 29.14 -18.26 25.67
N THR A 704 29.32 -17.60 24.52
CA THR A 704 30.44 -16.70 24.24
C THR A 704 29.89 -15.31 24.04
N SER A 705 30.30 -14.33 24.84
CA SER A 705 29.79 -12.96 24.76
C SER A 705 30.89 -11.93 24.96
N ASP A 706 30.78 -10.79 24.33
CA ASP A 706 31.69 -9.64 24.52
C ASP A 706 31.39 -8.80 25.75
N GLY A 707 30.37 -9.19 26.53
CA GLY A 707 29.99 -8.57 27.79
C GLY A 707 28.94 -9.39 28.53
N PRO A 708 28.51 -8.99 29.72
CA PRO A 708 27.52 -9.74 30.52
C PRO A 708 26.18 -9.82 29.76
N ILE A 709 25.54 -11.00 29.83
CA ILE A 709 24.25 -11.28 29.19
C ILE A 709 23.39 -12.16 30.10
N ASP A 710 22.10 -11.86 30.16
CA ASP A 710 21.06 -12.69 30.79
C ASP A 710 20.22 -13.38 29.73
N ILE A 711 20.17 -14.71 29.74
CA ILE A 711 19.38 -15.51 28.80
C ILE A 711 18.24 -16.19 29.58
N ALA A 712 17.03 -15.73 29.40
CA ALA A 712 15.81 -16.31 29.92
C ALA A 712 15.39 -17.56 29.13
N LEU A 713 14.86 -18.58 29.81
CA LEU A 713 14.25 -19.77 29.22
C LEU A 713 12.74 -19.75 29.55
N PRO A 714 11.88 -19.12 28.74
CA PRO A 714 10.45 -19.04 28.99
C PRO A 714 9.82 -20.44 29.16
N GLY A 715 8.92 -20.58 30.10
CA GLY A 715 8.32 -21.88 30.47
C GLY A 715 9.16 -22.76 31.37
N CYS A 716 10.45 -22.48 31.54
CA CYS A 716 11.35 -23.26 32.44
C CYS A 716 11.62 -22.58 33.77
N ASN A 717 11.11 -21.38 34.01
CA ASN A 717 11.39 -20.57 35.20
C ASN A 717 12.90 -20.47 35.50
N ARG A 718 13.72 -20.29 34.45
CA ARG A 718 15.18 -20.30 34.53
C ARG A 718 15.76 -19.13 33.73
N THR A 719 16.75 -18.45 34.28
CA THR A 719 17.61 -17.49 33.60
C THR A 719 19.06 -17.93 33.78
N VAL A 720 19.82 -17.88 32.72
CA VAL A 720 21.26 -18.16 32.72
C VAL A 720 21.99 -16.84 32.59
N HIS A 721 22.85 -16.53 33.54
CA HIS A 721 23.75 -15.41 33.50
C HIS A 721 25.12 -15.87 32.99
N ALA A 722 25.70 -15.11 32.04
CA ALA A 722 27.05 -15.32 31.55
C ALA A 722 27.81 -14.00 31.57
N ASP A 723 29.03 -14.05 32.11
CA ASP A 723 30.00 -12.95 32.07
C ASP A 723 30.65 -12.82 30.68
N ALA A 724 31.38 -11.73 30.49
CA ALA A 724 32.17 -11.53 29.29
C ALA A 724 33.18 -12.63 29.07
N SER A 725 33.25 -13.17 27.86
CA SER A 725 34.24 -14.18 27.44
C SER A 725 35.40 -13.57 26.65
N GLY A 726 35.44 -12.23 26.56
CA GLY A 726 36.41 -11.47 25.73
C GLY A 726 35.92 -11.21 24.29
N PRO A 727 36.70 -10.49 23.48
CA PRO A 727 36.31 -10.15 22.13
C PRO A 727 36.11 -11.40 21.25
N LEU A 728 34.98 -11.48 20.57
CA LEU A 728 34.71 -12.58 19.64
C LEU A 728 35.59 -12.41 18.39
N PRO A 729 36.40 -13.42 18.00
CA PRO A 729 37.17 -13.33 16.77
C PRO A 729 36.22 -13.36 15.56
N GLY A 730 36.26 -12.31 14.74
CA GLY A 730 35.71 -12.33 13.37
C GLY A 730 34.49 -11.46 13.07
N LEU A 731 34.11 -10.56 13.96
CA LEU A 731 33.15 -9.49 13.62
C LEU A 731 33.92 -8.18 13.31
N ARG A 732 34.39 -8.03 12.07
CA ARG A 732 34.83 -6.77 11.44
C ARG A 732 34.15 -6.63 10.09
#